data_77fee99ecbefbb712b9a33888c517a08
#
_entry.id   77fee99ecbefbb712b9a33888c517a08
#
_cell.length_a   1.000
_cell.length_b   1.000
_cell.length_c   1.000
_cell.angle_alpha   90.00
_cell.angle_beta   90.00
_cell.angle_gamma   90.00
#
_symmetry.space_group_name_H-M   'P 1'
#
loop_
_entity.id
_entity.type
_entity.pdbx_description
1 polymer ?
#
loop_
_entity_poly.entity_id
_entity_poly.type
_entity_poly.pdbx_seq_one_letter_code
_entity_poly.pdbx_strand_id
1 'polypeptide(L)'
;MKEVYPVPAEFEKTARTNEQEYFERYQKSIEQPDEYWAEQALKLDWIKPFSQVKNTSYDKDNFKIEWFADGQLNLSANCLDRHLKEHPYKPAIIWEGDHPSRHKIISFAELYDEVCRFANVLKKHGVVKGDRVVLYMPMISEAAISMLACARIGAVHCVVFGGFSPDSLASRIDDSQAKIVITADSGMRGGKPIPLKENVDAALNLPGTDSVQNVIVVHRTGNPITLKEGRDLWYHMEIMTVNEICPPEPMNAEDPLFILYTSGSTGKPKGVLHTTGGYLTYVNSTFREVFDLKQDDVFWCTADVGWITGHSYVLYGPLSNGTTTVMFEGIPQYPSWARTGHIVDKHNVTILYTAPTAIRAMMREGDAFVRESDRSSLRLIGSVGEPINPEAWNWYYTVVGESRCPVVDTWWQTETGGILISPLPGATPLKPGSATRPLFGIQPALVDAEGKELKGEAEGNLVIKDSWPGQMRTIWGDPERFIEAYFATYPGTYFTGDGARRDKDGYYWITGRVDDVLNVSGHRLGTAEVESALVAHEAVAEAAVVGMPHEIKGQGICSFVTLQAGTAQTEELRAELIQWVRKVLGPVATPDALHWAPSLPKTRSGKIMRRILRKIAANELDSLGDTSTLAEPQVVEVLIKEVYPNG
;
A
#
# COMPACT_ATOMS: atom_id res chain seq x y z
N MET A 1 27.63 -5.19 9.13
CA MET A 1 26.78 -4.75 7.98
C MET A 1 27.49 -3.60 7.27
N LYS A 2 27.37 -3.49 5.95
CA LYS A 2 27.87 -2.29 5.25
C LYS A 2 26.93 -1.12 5.57
N GLU A 3 27.49 0.05 5.79
CA GLU A 3 26.68 1.27 6.01
C GLU A 3 26.11 1.82 4.71
N VAL A 4 26.83 1.64 3.59
CA VAL A 4 26.44 2.12 2.25
C VAL A 4 26.70 1.05 1.21
N TYR A 5 25.73 0.83 0.34
CA TYR A 5 25.83 -0.04 -0.83
C TYR A 5 25.89 0.84 -2.09
N PRO A 6 26.97 0.79 -2.87
CA PRO A 6 27.09 1.59 -4.08
C PRO A 6 26.08 1.14 -5.14
N VAL A 7 25.81 2.00 -6.10
CA VAL A 7 25.04 1.64 -7.30
C VAL A 7 25.71 0.45 -7.98
N PRO A 8 24.98 -0.64 -8.30
CA PRO A 8 25.57 -1.77 -9.01
C PRO A 8 26.05 -1.34 -10.41
N ALA A 9 27.22 -1.82 -10.83
CA ALA A 9 27.86 -1.40 -12.09
C ALA A 9 27.00 -1.65 -13.35
N GLU A 10 26.12 -2.63 -13.32
CA GLU A 10 25.15 -2.89 -14.40
C GLU A 10 24.09 -1.79 -14.47
N PHE A 11 23.53 -1.39 -13.31
CA PHE A 11 22.57 -0.30 -13.22
C PHE A 11 23.19 1.04 -13.57
N GLU A 12 24.43 1.30 -13.16
CA GLU A 12 25.15 2.54 -13.51
C GLU A 12 25.22 2.76 -15.04
N LYS A 13 25.29 1.65 -15.82
CA LYS A 13 25.39 1.70 -17.29
C LYS A 13 24.05 1.68 -18.01
N THR A 14 23.03 1.02 -17.45
CA THR A 14 21.80 0.66 -18.16
C THR A 14 20.56 1.28 -17.57
N ALA A 15 20.65 1.87 -16.38
CA ALA A 15 19.50 2.49 -15.73
C ALA A 15 18.98 3.71 -16.49
N ARG A 16 17.69 3.99 -16.33
CA ARG A 16 16.99 5.14 -16.94
C ARG A 16 17.49 6.48 -16.44
N THR A 17 18.03 6.50 -15.21
CA THR A 17 18.44 7.72 -14.53
C THR A 17 19.70 7.44 -13.74
N ASN A 18 20.78 8.13 -14.06
CA ASN A 18 22.02 8.15 -13.27
C ASN A 18 21.96 9.28 -12.22
N GLU A 19 22.98 9.40 -11.37
CA GLU A 19 23.00 10.37 -10.28
C GLU A 19 22.97 11.82 -10.78
N GLN A 20 23.72 12.15 -11.84
CA GLN A 20 23.73 13.51 -12.41
C GLN A 20 22.33 13.86 -12.98
N GLU A 21 21.75 12.97 -13.77
CA GLU A 21 20.40 13.13 -14.33
C GLU A 21 19.34 13.25 -13.24
N TYR A 22 19.50 12.53 -12.12
CA TYR A 22 18.59 12.69 -10.98
C TYR A 22 18.61 14.13 -10.46
N PHE A 23 19.77 14.70 -10.20
CA PHE A 23 19.86 16.07 -9.65
C PHE A 23 19.33 17.11 -10.64
N GLU A 24 19.69 17.02 -11.92
CA GLU A 24 19.22 17.93 -12.97
C GLU A 24 17.69 17.87 -13.12
N ARG A 25 17.12 16.66 -13.20
CA ARG A 25 15.67 16.46 -13.32
C ARG A 25 14.93 16.84 -12.04
N TYR A 26 15.50 16.55 -10.88
CA TYR A 26 14.91 16.95 -9.60
C TYR A 26 14.83 18.47 -9.51
N GLN A 27 15.94 19.18 -9.79
CA GLN A 27 15.96 20.65 -9.80
C GLN A 27 14.92 21.19 -10.79
N LYS A 28 14.88 20.70 -12.04
CA LYS A 28 13.86 21.10 -13.02
C LYS A 28 12.44 20.88 -12.50
N SER A 29 12.18 19.75 -11.85
CA SER A 29 10.85 19.40 -11.34
C SER A 29 10.37 20.34 -10.21
N ILE A 30 11.31 20.98 -9.50
CA ILE A 30 11.01 21.94 -8.42
C ILE A 30 10.92 23.38 -8.96
N GLU A 31 11.85 23.78 -9.82
CA GLU A 31 11.94 25.16 -10.32
C GLU A 31 10.98 25.42 -11.49
N GLN A 32 10.65 24.38 -12.27
CA GLN A 32 9.82 24.44 -13.47
C GLN A 32 8.77 23.31 -13.45
N PRO A 33 7.92 23.24 -12.42
CA PRO A 33 7.00 22.11 -12.23
C PRO A 33 6.01 21.95 -13.39
N ASP A 34 5.53 23.03 -13.99
CA ASP A 34 4.58 22.97 -15.11
C ASP A 34 5.22 22.32 -16.35
N GLU A 35 6.47 22.69 -16.68
CA GLU A 35 7.18 22.06 -17.80
C GLU A 35 7.46 20.58 -17.53
N TYR A 36 7.98 20.28 -16.33
CA TYR A 36 8.32 18.93 -15.95
C TYR A 36 7.10 17.99 -15.98
N TRP A 37 5.99 18.41 -15.37
CA TRP A 37 4.78 17.59 -15.31
C TRP A 37 4.03 17.54 -16.62
N ALA A 38 4.09 18.58 -17.47
CA ALA A 38 3.60 18.51 -18.85
C ALA A 38 4.33 17.43 -19.66
N GLU A 39 5.67 17.38 -19.55
CA GLU A 39 6.46 16.33 -20.23
C GLU A 39 6.09 14.90 -19.76
N GLN A 40 5.80 14.72 -18.45
CA GLN A 40 5.36 13.42 -17.97
C GLN A 40 3.94 13.09 -18.44
N ALA A 41 3.02 14.03 -18.36
CA ALA A 41 1.62 13.85 -18.78
C ALA A 41 1.47 13.55 -20.27
N LEU A 42 2.31 14.16 -21.11
CA LEU A 42 2.30 13.91 -22.59
C LEU A 42 2.77 12.50 -22.97
N LYS A 43 3.25 11.70 -22.04
CA LYS A 43 3.51 10.26 -22.24
C LYS A 43 2.22 9.42 -22.18
N LEU A 44 1.12 10.01 -21.80
CA LEU A 44 -0.22 9.39 -21.77
C LEU A 44 -1.03 9.85 -22.98
N ASP A 45 -2.07 9.08 -23.30
CA ASP A 45 -2.99 9.42 -24.37
C ASP A 45 -4.13 10.29 -23.82
N TRP A 46 -4.20 11.52 -24.30
CA TRP A 46 -5.24 12.48 -23.95
C TRP A 46 -6.30 12.56 -25.06
N ILE A 47 -7.56 12.45 -24.68
CA ILE A 47 -8.71 12.67 -25.58
C ILE A 47 -8.80 14.15 -25.95
N LYS A 48 -8.65 15.02 -24.95
CA LYS A 48 -8.51 16.46 -25.09
C LYS A 48 -7.23 16.89 -24.36
N PRO A 49 -6.24 17.46 -25.03
CA PRO A 49 -5.04 17.97 -24.36
C PRO A 49 -5.37 19.04 -23.32
N PHE A 50 -4.57 19.09 -22.26
CA PHE A 50 -4.62 20.13 -21.23
C PHE A 50 -3.87 21.38 -21.69
N SER A 51 -4.27 22.54 -21.19
CA SER A 51 -3.52 23.80 -21.35
C SER A 51 -2.99 24.33 -20.00
N GLN A 52 -3.62 23.96 -18.91
CA GLN A 52 -3.20 24.29 -17.55
C GLN A 52 -2.67 23.02 -16.84
N VAL A 53 -1.39 23.05 -16.45
CA VAL A 53 -0.76 21.89 -15.78
C VAL A 53 -1.08 21.87 -14.31
N LYS A 54 -0.79 22.97 -13.61
CA LYS A 54 -0.90 23.09 -12.15
C LYS A 54 -1.73 24.32 -11.75
N ASN A 55 -2.66 24.14 -10.83
CA ASN A 55 -3.42 25.20 -10.20
C ASN A 55 -3.66 24.82 -8.74
N THR A 56 -2.67 25.10 -7.89
CA THR A 56 -2.65 24.60 -6.51
C THR A 56 -2.29 25.70 -5.53
N SER A 57 -2.91 25.68 -4.36
CA SER A 57 -2.60 26.54 -3.23
C SER A 57 -2.96 25.83 -1.93
N TYR A 58 -2.08 25.87 -0.95
CA TYR A 58 -2.35 25.44 0.42
C TYR A 58 -2.72 26.60 1.35
N ASP A 59 -2.91 27.79 0.79
CA ASP A 59 -3.41 28.94 1.53
C ASP A 59 -4.85 28.68 1.98
N LYS A 60 -5.14 28.89 3.28
CA LYS A 60 -6.46 28.60 3.87
C LYS A 60 -7.60 29.35 3.18
N ASP A 61 -7.35 30.59 2.77
CA ASP A 61 -8.38 31.46 2.16
C ASP A 61 -8.55 31.18 0.65
N ASN A 62 -7.59 30.46 0.03
CA ASN A 62 -7.61 30.10 -1.37
C ASN A 62 -7.09 28.66 -1.59
N PHE A 63 -7.59 27.73 -0.76
CA PHE A 63 -7.16 26.32 -0.84
C PHE A 63 -7.62 25.67 -2.13
N LYS A 64 -6.67 25.07 -2.86
CA LYS A 64 -6.93 24.47 -4.16
C LYS A 64 -5.90 23.41 -4.53
N ILE A 65 -6.36 22.29 -5.06
CA ILE A 65 -5.51 21.23 -5.63
C ILE A 65 -6.15 20.79 -6.94
N GLU A 66 -5.63 21.28 -8.06
CA GLU A 66 -6.05 20.91 -9.40
C GLU A 66 -4.82 20.68 -10.31
N TRP A 67 -4.86 19.58 -11.07
CA TRP A 67 -3.82 19.22 -12.01
C TRP A 67 -4.43 18.84 -13.36
N PHE A 68 -3.96 19.45 -14.44
CA PHE A 68 -4.44 19.22 -15.82
C PHE A 68 -5.95 19.45 -16.00
N ALA A 69 -6.54 20.37 -15.25
CA ALA A 69 -7.98 20.48 -15.01
C ALA A 69 -8.85 20.63 -16.26
N ASP A 70 -8.33 21.20 -17.35
CA ASP A 70 -9.02 21.38 -18.63
C ASP A 70 -8.76 20.26 -19.66
N GLY A 71 -7.94 19.27 -19.30
CA GLY A 71 -7.65 18.09 -20.10
C GLY A 71 -8.68 16.97 -19.90
N GLN A 72 -8.80 16.08 -20.89
CA GLN A 72 -9.62 14.88 -20.81
C GLN A 72 -8.85 13.64 -21.25
N LEU A 73 -8.98 12.56 -20.49
CA LEU A 73 -8.39 11.26 -20.78
C LEU A 73 -9.27 10.15 -20.20
N ASN A 74 -8.90 8.91 -20.44
CA ASN A 74 -9.50 7.76 -19.76
C ASN A 74 -8.40 6.84 -19.25
N LEU A 75 -8.45 6.47 -17.97
CA LEU A 75 -7.44 5.63 -17.35
C LEU A 75 -7.42 4.22 -17.95
N SER A 76 -8.60 3.60 -18.16
CA SER A 76 -8.69 2.26 -18.74
C SER A 76 -8.10 2.23 -20.16
N ALA A 77 -8.38 3.26 -20.96
CA ALA A 77 -7.79 3.37 -22.30
C ALA A 77 -6.26 3.49 -22.26
N ASN A 78 -5.72 4.23 -21.30
CA ASN A 78 -4.27 4.32 -21.09
C ASN A 78 -3.63 3.03 -20.56
N CYS A 79 -4.40 2.17 -19.91
CA CYS A 79 -3.92 0.86 -19.45
C CYS A 79 -4.05 -0.24 -20.52
N LEU A 80 -4.96 -0.10 -21.50
CA LEU A 80 -5.32 -1.18 -22.42
C LEU A 80 -5.20 -0.74 -23.89
N ASP A 81 -6.08 0.14 -24.35
CA ASP A 81 -6.27 0.49 -25.78
C ASP A 81 -4.96 0.90 -26.45
N ARG A 82 -4.15 1.73 -25.79
CA ARG A 82 -2.87 2.23 -26.35
C ARG A 82 -1.85 1.14 -26.64
N HIS A 83 -1.97 -0.03 -25.99
CA HIS A 83 -1.02 -1.14 -26.14
C HIS A 83 -1.46 -2.15 -27.22
N LEU A 84 -2.73 -2.11 -27.65
CA LEU A 84 -3.29 -3.11 -28.58
C LEU A 84 -2.64 -3.08 -29.96
N LYS A 85 -2.18 -1.91 -30.41
CA LYS A 85 -1.57 -1.79 -31.74
C LYS A 85 -0.21 -2.49 -31.83
N GLU A 86 0.60 -2.39 -30.78
CA GLU A 86 1.99 -2.86 -30.79
C GLU A 86 2.15 -4.21 -30.07
N HIS A 87 1.40 -4.43 -29.01
CA HIS A 87 1.60 -5.57 -28.12
C HIS A 87 0.29 -6.28 -27.69
N PRO A 88 -0.67 -6.58 -28.62
CA PRO A 88 -1.98 -7.13 -28.24
C PRO A 88 -1.87 -8.48 -27.50
N TYR A 89 -0.87 -9.30 -27.84
CA TYR A 89 -0.70 -10.65 -27.28
C TYR A 89 0.33 -10.72 -26.16
N LYS A 90 0.95 -9.59 -25.78
CA LYS A 90 1.81 -9.54 -24.59
C LYS A 90 0.97 -9.86 -23.36
N PRO A 91 1.45 -10.69 -22.42
CA PRO A 91 0.79 -10.87 -21.14
C PRO A 91 0.59 -9.52 -20.42
N ALA A 92 -0.64 -9.19 -20.09
CA ALA A 92 -0.98 -8.04 -19.26
C ALA A 92 -1.01 -8.46 -17.79
N ILE A 93 -1.72 -9.55 -17.49
CA ILE A 93 -1.85 -10.10 -16.14
C ILE A 93 -1.47 -11.58 -16.16
N ILE A 94 -0.60 -11.96 -15.24
CA ILE A 94 -0.37 -13.34 -14.83
C ILE A 94 -1.07 -13.52 -13.49
N TRP A 95 -2.22 -14.20 -13.49
CA TRP A 95 -2.88 -14.57 -12.25
C TRP A 95 -2.33 -15.89 -11.73
N GLU A 96 -1.92 -15.90 -10.47
CA GLU A 96 -1.46 -17.07 -9.73
C GLU A 96 -2.40 -17.33 -8.56
N GLY A 97 -3.03 -18.51 -8.54
CA GLY A 97 -3.99 -18.89 -7.50
C GLY A 97 -3.33 -19.32 -6.19
N ASP A 98 -4.12 -19.43 -5.14
CA ASP A 98 -3.70 -19.95 -3.83
C ASP A 98 -3.03 -21.33 -3.97
N HIS A 99 -3.65 -22.27 -4.69
CA HIS A 99 -3.02 -23.55 -5.02
C HIS A 99 -2.07 -23.42 -6.23
N PRO A 100 -0.83 -23.94 -6.17
CA PRO A 100 0.21 -23.76 -7.20
C PRO A 100 -0.15 -24.25 -8.61
N SER A 101 -1.10 -25.19 -8.73
CA SER A 101 -1.57 -25.68 -10.04
C SER A 101 -2.55 -24.74 -10.73
N ARG A 102 -3.02 -23.69 -10.05
CA ARG A 102 -4.00 -22.75 -10.58
C ARG A 102 -3.30 -21.47 -11.01
N HIS A 103 -3.29 -21.21 -12.30
CA HIS A 103 -2.80 -19.94 -12.86
C HIS A 103 -3.52 -19.66 -14.19
N LYS A 104 -3.51 -18.40 -14.58
CA LYS A 104 -4.06 -17.91 -15.86
C LYS A 104 -3.16 -16.78 -16.38
N ILE A 105 -2.88 -16.80 -17.67
CA ILE A 105 -2.20 -15.70 -18.34
C ILE A 105 -3.24 -15.01 -19.22
N ILE A 106 -3.32 -13.68 -19.12
CA ILE A 106 -4.28 -12.86 -19.84
C ILE A 106 -3.49 -11.82 -20.61
N SER A 107 -3.61 -11.81 -21.92
CA SER A 107 -2.99 -10.82 -22.81
C SER A 107 -3.70 -9.46 -22.72
N PHE A 108 -3.07 -8.41 -23.26
CA PHE A 108 -3.70 -7.09 -23.34
C PHE A 108 -5.00 -7.13 -24.17
N ALA A 109 -5.05 -7.90 -25.26
CA ALA A 109 -6.25 -8.05 -26.07
C ALA A 109 -7.38 -8.74 -25.31
N GLU A 110 -7.09 -9.87 -24.66
CA GLU A 110 -8.08 -10.59 -23.84
C GLU A 110 -8.59 -9.73 -22.67
N LEU A 111 -7.68 -9.01 -21.99
CA LEU A 111 -8.06 -8.12 -20.90
C LEU A 111 -8.94 -6.96 -21.39
N TYR A 112 -8.62 -6.39 -22.55
CA TYR A 112 -9.44 -5.36 -23.19
C TYR A 112 -10.86 -5.86 -23.46
N ASP A 113 -11.02 -7.04 -24.08
CA ASP A 113 -12.32 -7.62 -24.40
C ASP A 113 -13.15 -7.87 -23.15
N GLU A 114 -12.55 -8.45 -22.12
CA GLU A 114 -13.21 -8.72 -20.83
C GLU A 114 -13.64 -7.42 -20.13
N VAL A 115 -12.78 -6.40 -20.13
CA VAL A 115 -13.08 -5.08 -19.55
C VAL A 115 -14.22 -4.40 -20.31
N CYS A 116 -14.22 -4.42 -21.62
CA CYS A 116 -15.30 -3.84 -22.43
C CYS A 116 -16.63 -4.54 -22.19
N ARG A 117 -16.64 -5.88 -22.14
CA ARG A 117 -17.85 -6.65 -21.82
C ARG A 117 -18.37 -6.31 -20.43
N PHE A 118 -17.49 -6.32 -19.42
CA PHE A 118 -17.93 -6.02 -18.06
C PHE A 118 -18.37 -4.56 -17.87
N ALA A 119 -17.72 -3.61 -18.56
CA ALA A 119 -18.18 -2.23 -18.63
C ALA A 119 -19.61 -2.11 -19.22
N ASN A 120 -19.92 -2.90 -20.26
CA ASN A 120 -21.27 -2.97 -20.83
C ASN A 120 -22.27 -3.65 -19.88
N VAL A 121 -21.86 -4.63 -19.07
CA VAL A 121 -22.69 -5.19 -17.99
C VAL A 121 -23.06 -4.11 -16.97
N LEU A 122 -22.10 -3.32 -16.51
CA LEU A 122 -22.36 -2.22 -15.58
C LEU A 122 -23.34 -1.20 -16.17
N LYS A 123 -23.17 -0.81 -17.45
CA LYS A 123 -24.09 0.08 -18.17
C LYS A 123 -25.50 -0.52 -18.29
N LYS A 124 -25.62 -1.82 -18.61
CA LYS A 124 -26.89 -2.56 -18.68
C LYS A 124 -27.66 -2.48 -17.36
N HIS A 125 -26.97 -2.51 -16.23
CA HIS A 125 -27.53 -2.36 -14.89
C HIS A 125 -27.56 -0.90 -14.41
N GLY A 126 -27.54 0.06 -15.33
CA GLY A 126 -27.81 1.46 -15.10
C GLY A 126 -26.68 2.24 -14.43
N VAL A 127 -25.43 1.71 -14.39
CA VAL A 127 -24.28 2.49 -13.93
C VAL A 127 -23.92 3.54 -14.95
N VAL A 128 -23.79 4.78 -14.49
CA VAL A 128 -23.37 5.93 -15.29
C VAL A 128 -22.16 6.61 -14.66
N LYS A 129 -21.54 7.53 -15.39
CA LYS A 129 -20.42 8.35 -14.92
C LYS A 129 -20.74 8.99 -13.56
N GLY A 130 -19.83 8.83 -12.61
CA GLY A 130 -19.96 9.34 -11.25
C GLY A 130 -20.68 8.40 -10.27
N ASP A 131 -21.34 7.34 -10.72
CA ASP A 131 -21.90 6.32 -9.82
C ASP A 131 -20.78 5.56 -9.09
N ARG A 132 -21.02 5.17 -7.83
CA ARG A 132 -20.05 4.38 -7.07
C ARG A 132 -20.38 2.90 -7.16
N VAL A 133 -19.32 2.10 -7.31
CA VAL A 133 -19.35 0.65 -7.37
C VAL A 133 -18.40 0.10 -6.31
N VAL A 134 -18.92 -0.68 -5.38
CA VAL A 134 -18.09 -1.35 -4.36
C VAL A 134 -17.61 -2.69 -4.88
N LEU A 135 -16.32 -2.95 -4.72
CA LEU A 135 -15.69 -4.23 -5.01
C LEU A 135 -15.27 -4.89 -3.68
N TYR A 136 -15.83 -6.05 -3.39
CA TYR A 136 -15.45 -6.90 -2.26
C TYR A 136 -15.02 -8.26 -2.80
N MET A 137 -13.78 -8.29 -3.31
CA MET A 137 -13.26 -9.33 -4.20
C MET A 137 -11.98 -9.98 -3.65
N PRO A 138 -11.72 -11.24 -3.97
CA PRO A 138 -10.40 -11.83 -3.80
C PRO A 138 -9.45 -11.31 -4.89
N MET A 139 -8.14 -11.62 -4.77
CA MET A 139 -7.12 -11.25 -5.76
C MET A 139 -7.21 -12.13 -7.02
N ILE A 140 -8.28 -11.95 -7.79
CA ILE A 140 -8.52 -12.63 -9.07
C ILE A 140 -8.59 -11.63 -10.23
N SER A 141 -8.45 -12.12 -11.44
CA SER A 141 -8.47 -11.28 -12.65
C SER A 141 -9.73 -10.43 -12.77
N GLU A 142 -10.87 -10.93 -12.32
CA GLU A 142 -12.15 -10.24 -12.35
C GLU A 142 -12.18 -9.00 -11.43
N ALA A 143 -11.33 -8.94 -10.41
CA ALA A 143 -11.16 -7.73 -9.61
C ALA A 143 -10.48 -6.62 -10.44
N ALA A 144 -9.39 -6.95 -11.16
CA ALA A 144 -8.73 -6.02 -12.07
C ALA A 144 -9.65 -5.58 -13.23
N ILE A 145 -10.37 -6.53 -13.84
CA ILE A 145 -11.36 -6.26 -14.89
C ILE A 145 -12.43 -5.29 -14.38
N SER A 146 -12.94 -5.50 -13.16
CA SER A 146 -13.97 -4.64 -12.57
C SER A 146 -13.48 -3.22 -12.31
N MET A 147 -12.25 -3.05 -11.79
CA MET A 147 -11.65 -1.74 -11.57
C MET A 147 -11.47 -0.98 -12.90
N LEU A 148 -10.94 -1.65 -13.92
CA LEU A 148 -10.73 -1.07 -15.25
C LEU A 148 -12.05 -0.78 -15.97
N ALA A 149 -13.07 -1.62 -15.79
CA ALA A 149 -14.41 -1.40 -16.35
C ALA A 149 -15.09 -0.18 -15.74
N CYS A 150 -15.00 0.00 -14.41
CA CYS A 150 -15.47 1.22 -13.75
C CYS A 150 -14.76 2.46 -14.31
N ALA A 151 -13.44 2.44 -14.38
CA ALA A 151 -12.65 3.55 -14.94
C ALA A 151 -13.01 3.83 -16.40
N ARG A 152 -13.34 2.79 -17.20
CA ARG A 152 -13.69 2.93 -18.60
C ARG A 152 -14.96 3.74 -18.82
N ILE A 153 -15.97 3.56 -17.96
CA ILE A 153 -17.27 4.24 -18.07
C ILE A 153 -17.41 5.45 -17.14
N GLY A 154 -16.33 5.81 -16.45
CA GLY A 154 -16.34 6.94 -15.50
C GLY A 154 -17.07 6.67 -14.18
N ALA A 155 -17.33 5.41 -13.85
CA ALA A 155 -17.82 5.04 -12.52
C ALA A 155 -16.67 5.07 -11.49
N VAL A 156 -16.99 5.46 -10.26
CA VAL A 156 -16.04 5.57 -9.15
C VAL A 156 -15.99 4.25 -8.41
N HIS A 157 -14.88 3.53 -8.48
CA HIS A 157 -14.77 2.27 -7.74
C HIS A 157 -14.34 2.49 -6.29
N CYS A 158 -14.90 1.67 -5.40
CA CYS A 158 -14.54 1.59 -3.98
C CYS A 158 -14.12 0.16 -3.68
N VAL A 159 -12.83 -0.11 -3.65
CA VAL A 159 -12.36 -1.46 -3.34
C VAL A 159 -12.29 -1.63 -1.83
N VAL A 160 -12.98 -2.65 -1.34
CA VAL A 160 -12.99 -3.05 0.06
C VAL A 160 -12.25 -4.38 0.17
N PHE A 161 -11.25 -4.44 1.03
CA PHE A 161 -10.46 -5.65 1.21
C PHE A 161 -11.34 -6.85 1.58
N GLY A 162 -11.25 -7.94 0.81
CA GLY A 162 -12.10 -9.14 0.95
C GLY A 162 -11.98 -9.89 2.29
N GLY A 163 -11.11 -9.41 3.14
CA GLY A 163 -10.96 -9.89 4.50
C GLY A 163 -11.65 -9.03 5.56
N PHE A 164 -12.28 -7.90 5.22
CA PHE A 164 -13.01 -7.10 6.20
C PHE A 164 -14.34 -7.73 6.59
N SER A 165 -14.84 -7.35 7.79
CA SER A 165 -16.13 -7.82 8.31
C SER A 165 -17.32 -7.25 7.52
N PRO A 166 -18.51 -7.86 7.66
CA PRO A 166 -19.75 -7.31 7.13
C PRO A 166 -20.02 -5.85 7.57
N ASP A 167 -19.75 -5.50 8.83
CA ASP A 167 -19.94 -4.14 9.35
C ASP A 167 -19.01 -3.13 8.64
N SER A 168 -17.75 -3.52 8.44
CA SER A 168 -16.79 -2.70 7.70
C SER A 168 -17.20 -2.50 6.25
N LEU A 169 -17.77 -3.52 5.62
CA LEU A 169 -18.30 -3.44 4.25
C LEU A 169 -19.54 -2.53 4.20
N ALA A 170 -20.50 -2.73 5.10
CA ALA A 170 -21.72 -1.94 5.18
C ALA A 170 -21.42 -0.43 5.38
N SER A 171 -20.50 -0.12 6.29
CA SER A 171 -20.07 1.28 6.53
C SER A 171 -19.53 1.96 5.27
N ARG A 172 -18.82 1.23 4.40
CA ARG A 172 -18.27 1.78 3.15
C ARG A 172 -19.32 1.90 2.06
N ILE A 173 -20.27 0.97 2.02
CA ILE A 173 -21.45 1.05 1.14
C ILE A 173 -22.27 2.28 1.50
N ASP A 174 -22.55 2.48 2.78
CA ASP A 174 -23.30 3.63 3.29
C ASP A 174 -22.59 4.94 2.96
N ASP A 175 -21.33 5.09 3.33
CA ASP A 175 -20.57 6.33 3.09
C ASP A 175 -20.42 6.67 1.60
N SER A 176 -20.17 5.66 0.74
CA SER A 176 -20.04 5.85 -0.70
C SER A 176 -21.40 5.94 -1.43
N GLN A 177 -22.50 5.51 -0.81
CA GLN A 177 -23.80 5.34 -1.47
C GLN A 177 -23.69 4.52 -2.75
N ALA A 178 -23.04 3.35 -2.65
CA ALA A 178 -22.75 2.49 -3.79
C ALA A 178 -24.01 1.89 -4.40
N LYS A 179 -24.07 1.89 -5.72
CA LYS A 179 -25.21 1.38 -6.51
C LYS A 179 -25.11 -0.12 -6.77
N ILE A 180 -23.89 -0.62 -6.95
CA ILE A 180 -23.61 -2.03 -7.22
C ILE A 180 -22.51 -2.52 -6.28
N VAL A 181 -22.62 -3.78 -5.85
CA VAL A 181 -21.55 -4.53 -5.18
C VAL A 181 -21.09 -5.66 -6.10
N ILE A 182 -19.79 -5.77 -6.32
CA ILE A 182 -19.17 -6.86 -7.06
C ILE A 182 -18.43 -7.74 -6.05
N THR A 183 -18.68 -9.06 -6.08
CA THR A 183 -18.07 -10.02 -5.18
C THR A 183 -17.84 -11.38 -5.86
N ALA A 184 -17.37 -12.36 -5.11
CA ALA A 184 -17.27 -13.75 -5.54
C ALA A 184 -18.06 -14.67 -4.59
N ASP A 185 -18.35 -15.90 -5.04
CA ASP A 185 -18.92 -16.92 -4.16
C ASP A 185 -18.06 -17.07 -2.90
N SER A 186 -16.77 -17.32 -3.09
CA SER A 186 -15.74 -17.35 -2.04
C SER A 186 -14.39 -16.99 -2.65
N GLY A 187 -13.43 -16.54 -1.83
CA GLY A 187 -12.01 -16.49 -2.16
C GLY A 187 -11.27 -17.69 -1.59
N MET A 188 -10.01 -17.88 -1.98
CA MET A 188 -9.12 -18.88 -1.41
C MET A 188 -7.95 -18.23 -0.67
N ARG A 189 -7.62 -18.72 0.52
CA ARG A 189 -6.49 -18.21 1.30
C ARG A 189 -5.88 -19.33 2.17
N GLY A 190 -4.64 -19.74 1.85
CA GLY A 190 -3.94 -20.79 2.59
C GLY A 190 -4.69 -22.15 2.58
N GLY A 191 -5.26 -22.51 1.44
CA GLY A 191 -6.05 -23.74 1.27
C GLY A 191 -7.47 -23.68 1.83
N LYS A 192 -7.91 -22.53 2.38
CA LYS A 192 -9.24 -22.39 3.00
C LYS A 192 -10.10 -21.40 2.20
N PRO A 193 -11.40 -21.69 2.01
CA PRO A 193 -12.33 -20.75 1.41
C PRO A 193 -12.66 -19.60 2.37
N ILE A 194 -12.82 -18.39 1.81
CA ILE A 194 -13.30 -17.19 2.50
C ILE A 194 -14.70 -16.88 1.97
N PRO A 195 -15.75 -16.87 2.79
CA PRO A 195 -17.16 -16.78 2.36
C PRO A 195 -17.55 -15.33 2.00
N LEU A 196 -17.14 -14.84 0.83
CA LEU A 196 -17.34 -13.44 0.46
C LEU A 196 -18.80 -13.07 0.23
N LYS A 197 -19.55 -13.92 -0.49
CA LYS A 197 -20.98 -13.66 -0.75
C LYS A 197 -21.81 -13.65 0.54
N GLU A 198 -21.51 -14.51 1.48
CA GLU A 198 -22.20 -14.54 2.78
C GLU A 198 -21.94 -13.24 3.57
N ASN A 199 -20.69 -12.74 3.53
CA ASN A 199 -20.33 -11.46 4.15
C ASN A 199 -21.05 -10.29 3.48
N VAL A 200 -21.22 -10.30 2.16
CA VAL A 200 -22.01 -9.29 1.42
C VAL A 200 -23.46 -9.35 1.84
N ASP A 201 -24.06 -10.54 1.94
CA ASP A 201 -25.45 -10.68 2.38
C ASP A 201 -25.66 -10.19 3.82
N ALA A 202 -24.71 -10.49 4.70
CA ALA A 202 -24.74 -10.00 6.07
C ALA A 202 -24.61 -8.46 6.11
N ALA A 203 -23.72 -7.88 5.32
CA ALA A 203 -23.54 -6.43 5.21
C ALA A 203 -24.81 -5.74 4.70
N LEU A 204 -25.47 -6.30 3.67
CA LEU A 204 -26.68 -5.73 3.07
C LEU A 204 -27.94 -5.89 3.92
N ASN A 205 -27.86 -6.57 5.06
CA ASN A 205 -28.90 -6.60 6.09
C ASN A 205 -28.69 -5.51 7.17
N LEU A 206 -27.57 -4.79 7.12
CA LEU A 206 -27.29 -3.69 8.05
C LEU A 206 -27.86 -2.37 7.53
N PRO A 207 -28.17 -1.40 8.42
CA PRO A 207 -28.66 -0.08 8.02
C PRO A 207 -27.69 0.66 7.10
N GLY A 208 -28.22 1.53 6.22
CA GLY A 208 -27.44 2.41 5.34
C GLY A 208 -27.03 1.78 4.01
N THR A 209 -27.41 0.54 3.75
CA THR A 209 -27.02 -0.20 2.51
C THR A 209 -28.10 -0.22 1.42
N ASP A 210 -29.19 0.51 1.60
CA ASP A 210 -30.36 0.53 0.69
C ASP A 210 -30.06 1.09 -0.70
N SER A 211 -28.92 1.77 -0.88
CA SER A 211 -28.46 2.28 -2.17
C SER A 211 -28.10 1.16 -3.17
N VAL A 212 -27.78 -0.04 -2.68
CA VAL A 212 -27.36 -1.17 -3.51
C VAL A 212 -28.55 -1.78 -4.27
N GLN A 213 -28.53 -1.66 -5.59
CA GLN A 213 -29.55 -2.21 -6.47
C GLN A 213 -29.25 -3.65 -6.90
N ASN A 214 -27.97 -3.94 -7.23
CA ASN A 214 -27.56 -5.27 -7.67
C ASN A 214 -26.26 -5.72 -6.99
N VAL A 215 -26.11 -7.04 -6.87
CA VAL A 215 -24.88 -7.72 -6.47
C VAL A 215 -24.46 -8.64 -7.61
N ILE A 216 -23.27 -8.40 -8.18
CA ILE A 216 -22.70 -9.22 -9.25
C ILE A 216 -21.70 -10.18 -8.63
N VAL A 217 -21.91 -11.48 -8.82
CA VAL A 217 -21.18 -12.56 -8.16
C VAL A 217 -20.33 -13.35 -9.16
N VAL A 218 -19.02 -13.41 -8.94
CA VAL A 218 -18.09 -14.24 -9.68
C VAL A 218 -18.13 -15.66 -9.13
N HIS A 219 -18.26 -16.65 -10.00
CA HIS A 219 -18.17 -18.07 -9.68
C HIS A 219 -16.69 -18.48 -9.61
N ARG A 220 -16.07 -18.34 -8.43
CA ARG A 220 -14.63 -18.58 -8.22
C ARG A 220 -14.31 -19.98 -7.69
N THR A 221 -15.00 -20.41 -6.64
CA THR A 221 -14.71 -21.68 -5.95
C THR A 221 -15.72 -22.76 -6.25
N GLY A 222 -16.95 -22.40 -6.59
CA GLY A 222 -18.07 -23.32 -6.73
C GLY A 222 -18.72 -23.69 -5.40
N ASN A 223 -18.37 -23.02 -4.31
CA ASN A 223 -19.04 -23.22 -3.03
C ASN A 223 -20.52 -22.84 -3.17
N PRO A 224 -21.44 -23.63 -2.57
CA PRO A 224 -22.86 -23.31 -2.58
C PRO A 224 -23.12 -21.93 -1.95
N ILE A 225 -23.86 -21.08 -2.65
CA ILE A 225 -24.31 -19.78 -2.16
C ILE A 225 -25.80 -19.61 -2.43
N THR A 226 -26.43 -18.71 -1.69
CA THR A 226 -27.81 -18.29 -1.96
C THR A 226 -27.78 -17.03 -2.82
N LEU A 227 -28.54 -17.02 -3.92
CA LEU A 227 -28.80 -15.83 -4.72
C LEU A 227 -30.18 -15.25 -4.37
N LYS A 228 -30.22 -13.97 -4.02
CA LYS A 228 -31.46 -13.23 -3.82
C LYS A 228 -32.04 -12.83 -5.17
N GLU A 229 -33.20 -13.36 -5.51
CA GLU A 229 -33.89 -13.05 -6.77
C GLU A 229 -34.16 -11.52 -6.90
N GLY A 230 -33.96 -11.00 -8.12
CA GLY A 230 -34.12 -9.58 -8.42
C GLY A 230 -32.97 -8.68 -7.99
N ARG A 231 -32.01 -9.17 -7.18
CA ARG A 231 -30.84 -8.42 -6.75
C ARG A 231 -29.53 -9.03 -7.25
N ASP A 232 -29.36 -10.35 -7.12
CA ASP A 232 -28.08 -11.03 -7.32
C ASP A 232 -27.98 -11.59 -8.74
N LEU A 233 -26.83 -11.39 -9.35
CA LEU A 233 -26.55 -11.72 -10.75
C LEU A 233 -25.23 -12.51 -10.83
N TRP A 234 -25.21 -13.55 -11.67
CA TRP A 234 -23.97 -14.24 -11.97
C TRP A 234 -23.13 -13.48 -13.01
N TYR A 235 -21.91 -13.13 -12.66
CA TYR A 235 -20.95 -12.44 -13.55
C TYR A 235 -20.82 -13.12 -14.93
N HIS A 236 -20.59 -14.44 -14.95
CA HIS A 236 -20.40 -15.20 -16.18
C HIS A 236 -21.66 -15.26 -17.05
N MET A 237 -22.86 -15.18 -16.47
CA MET A 237 -24.10 -15.12 -17.23
C MET A 237 -24.30 -13.73 -17.87
N GLU A 238 -24.01 -12.68 -17.10
CA GLU A 238 -24.16 -11.30 -17.56
C GLU A 238 -23.21 -10.97 -18.72
N ILE A 239 -21.94 -11.38 -18.63
CA ILE A 239 -20.94 -11.17 -19.67
C ILE A 239 -21.35 -11.77 -21.03
N MET A 240 -22.07 -12.90 -21.03
CA MET A 240 -22.55 -13.53 -22.25
C MET A 240 -23.68 -12.75 -22.96
N THR A 241 -24.29 -11.79 -22.29
CA THR A 241 -25.43 -11.01 -22.81
C THR A 241 -25.03 -9.69 -23.47
N VAL A 242 -23.75 -9.34 -23.47
CA VAL A 242 -23.22 -8.07 -23.96
C VAL A 242 -22.11 -8.28 -24.99
N ASN A 243 -21.81 -7.26 -25.77
CA ASN A 243 -20.71 -7.29 -26.74
C ASN A 243 -19.40 -6.73 -26.13
N GLU A 244 -18.30 -6.90 -26.86
CA GLU A 244 -16.96 -6.47 -26.50
C GLU A 244 -16.61 -5.02 -26.91
N ILE A 245 -17.56 -4.25 -27.39
CA ILE A 245 -17.34 -2.86 -27.83
C ILE A 245 -17.87 -1.92 -26.76
N CYS A 246 -16.97 -1.21 -26.09
CA CYS A 246 -17.30 -0.18 -25.11
C CYS A 246 -16.32 1.00 -25.25
N PRO A 247 -16.66 2.06 -26.00
CA PRO A 247 -15.82 3.26 -26.07
C PRO A 247 -15.54 3.84 -24.69
N PRO A 248 -14.31 4.32 -24.44
CA PRO A 248 -13.96 4.90 -23.15
C PRO A 248 -14.66 6.26 -22.95
N GLU A 249 -15.23 6.47 -21.77
CA GLU A 249 -15.83 7.74 -21.38
C GLU A 249 -14.76 8.84 -21.32
N PRO A 250 -14.95 10.02 -21.94
CA PRO A 250 -14.07 11.16 -21.76
C PRO A 250 -14.17 11.68 -20.31
N MET A 251 -13.09 11.49 -19.54
CA MET A 251 -13.02 11.95 -18.15
C MET A 251 -12.21 13.24 -18.08
N ASN A 252 -12.74 14.27 -17.44
CA ASN A 252 -11.91 15.41 -17.05
C ASN A 252 -10.80 14.93 -16.09
N ALA A 253 -9.64 15.56 -16.16
CA ALA A 253 -8.52 15.14 -15.31
C ALA A 253 -8.85 15.17 -13.81
N GLU A 254 -9.73 16.06 -13.35
CA GLU A 254 -10.20 16.16 -11.97
C GLU A 254 -11.50 15.38 -11.67
N ASP A 255 -12.03 14.61 -12.64
CA ASP A 255 -13.15 13.71 -12.36
C ASP A 255 -12.72 12.60 -11.39
N PRO A 256 -13.55 12.24 -10.39
CA PRO A 256 -13.29 11.16 -9.45
C PRO A 256 -12.98 9.84 -10.14
N LEU A 257 -11.95 9.13 -9.68
CA LEU A 257 -11.55 7.83 -10.17
C LEU A 257 -11.91 6.72 -9.18
N PHE A 258 -11.47 6.87 -7.94
CA PHE A 258 -11.77 5.92 -6.88
C PHE A 258 -11.80 6.57 -5.49
N ILE A 259 -12.47 5.88 -4.58
CA ILE A 259 -12.48 6.16 -3.14
C ILE A 259 -11.84 4.96 -2.45
N LEU A 260 -10.81 5.21 -1.65
CA LEU A 260 -10.18 4.17 -0.86
C LEU A 260 -10.17 4.54 0.63
N TYR A 261 -10.75 3.66 1.44
CA TYR A 261 -10.95 3.92 2.85
C TYR A 261 -9.73 3.57 3.69
N THR A 262 -9.28 4.52 4.49
CA THR A 262 -8.21 4.34 5.48
C THR A 262 -8.77 4.42 6.90
N SER A 263 -8.08 3.78 7.86
CA SER A 263 -8.42 3.91 9.27
C SER A 263 -8.15 5.33 9.75
N GLY A 264 -9.15 5.99 10.31
CA GLY A 264 -9.00 7.29 10.95
C GLY A 264 -8.62 7.17 12.43
N SER A 265 -7.91 8.16 12.97
CA SER A 265 -7.63 8.28 14.41
C SER A 265 -8.92 8.40 15.25
N THR A 266 -9.99 8.90 14.66
CA THR A 266 -11.32 9.14 15.30
C THR A 266 -12.27 7.95 15.19
N GLY A 267 -11.86 6.80 14.66
CA GLY A 267 -12.69 5.59 14.54
C GLY A 267 -13.52 5.51 13.26
N LYS A 268 -14.03 6.62 12.68
CA LYS A 268 -14.71 6.59 11.38
C LYS A 268 -13.69 6.53 10.25
N PRO A 269 -13.79 5.57 9.30
CA PRO A 269 -12.91 5.51 8.13
C PRO A 269 -12.95 6.81 7.32
N LYS A 270 -11.79 7.16 6.68
CA LYS A 270 -11.67 8.29 5.76
C LYS A 270 -11.71 7.76 4.33
N GLY A 271 -12.67 8.18 3.53
CA GLY A 271 -12.72 7.88 2.10
C GLY A 271 -11.76 8.80 1.33
N VAL A 272 -10.54 8.33 1.08
CA VAL A 272 -9.54 9.08 0.30
C VAL A 272 -9.96 9.11 -1.17
N LEU A 273 -10.18 10.32 -1.71
CA LEU A 273 -10.58 10.52 -3.10
C LEU A 273 -9.38 10.84 -3.99
N HIS A 274 -9.17 10.01 -5.01
CA HIS A 274 -8.24 10.30 -6.10
C HIS A 274 -8.99 10.61 -7.41
N THR A 275 -8.42 11.53 -8.20
CA THR A 275 -8.94 11.95 -9.50
C THR A 275 -8.13 11.34 -10.65
N THR A 276 -8.63 11.43 -11.87
CA THR A 276 -8.18 10.60 -12.99
C THR A 276 -6.81 11.01 -13.55
N GLY A 277 -6.65 12.28 -13.95
CA GLY A 277 -5.48 12.68 -14.75
C GLY A 277 -4.20 12.81 -13.96
N GLY A 278 -4.25 13.52 -12.83
CA GLY A 278 -3.08 13.72 -11.97
C GLY A 278 -2.57 12.41 -11.38
N TYR A 279 -3.47 11.59 -10.84
CA TYR A 279 -3.12 10.28 -10.29
C TYR A 279 -2.44 9.39 -11.34
N LEU A 280 -3.04 9.25 -12.53
CA LEU A 280 -2.48 8.39 -13.58
C LEU A 280 -1.11 8.88 -14.04
N THR A 281 -0.95 10.21 -14.26
CA THR A 281 0.34 10.80 -14.64
C THR A 281 1.42 10.49 -13.60
N TYR A 282 1.09 10.63 -12.33
CA TYR A 282 2.02 10.40 -11.24
C TYR A 282 2.41 8.93 -11.11
N VAL A 283 1.44 8.03 -11.10
CA VAL A 283 1.66 6.58 -10.94
C VAL A 283 2.41 6.00 -12.15
N ASN A 284 2.06 6.42 -13.38
CA ASN A 284 2.79 6.04 -14.58
C ASN A 284 4.26 6.45 -14.52
N SER A 285 4.54 7.70 -14.10
CA SER A 285 5.89 8.22 -13.99
C SER A 285 6.69 7.53 -12.88
N THR A 286 6.15 7.44 -11.66
CA THR A 286 6.85 6.85 -10.52
C THR A 286 7.12 5.35 -10.71
N PHE A 287 6.18 4.61 -11.30
CA PHE A 287 6.39 3.20 -11.64
C PHE A 287 7.59 3.02 -12.58
N ARG A 288 7.64 3.81 -13.65
CA ARG A 288 8.72 3.74 -14.64
C ARG A 288 10.10 4.09 -14.06
N GLU A 289 10.15 5.12 -13.22
CA GLU A 289 11.42 5.64 -12.67
C GLU A 289 11.93 4.78 -11.50
N VAL A 290 11.09 4.50 -10.50
CA VAL A 290 11.49 3.77 -9.28
C VAL A 290 11.90 2.34 -9.60
N PHE A 291 11.17 1.67 -10.48
CA PHE A 291 11.49 0.28 -10.83
C PHE A 291 12.42 0.17 -12.04
N ASP A 292 13.00 1.28 -12.51
CA ASP A 292 13.92 1.31 -13.65
C ASP A 292 13.41 0.46 -14.82
N LEU A 293 12.14 0.67 -15.19
CA LEU A 293 11.36 -0.20 -16.04
C LEU A 293 12.04 -0.53 -17.37
N LYS A 294 12.10 -1.82 -17.72
CA LYS A 294 12.54 -2.36 -18.99
C LYS A 294 11.36 -3.01 -19.74
N GLN A 295 11.49 -3.14 -21.05
CA GLN A 295 10.40 -3.60 -21.93
C GLN A 295 9.84 -4.97 -21.57
N ASP A 296 10.73 -5.89 -21.16
CA ASP A 296 10.38 -7.30 -20.92
C ASP A 296 10.21 -7.64 -19.44
N ASP A 297 10.08 -6.62 -18.59
CA ASP A 297 9.89 -6.83 -17.16
C ASP A 297 8.58 -7.56 -16.85
N VAL A 298 8.67 -8.52 -15.94
CA VAL A 298 7.56 -9.12 -15.24
C VAL A 298 7.57 -8.62 -13.80
N PHE A 299 6.62 -7.78 -13.49
CA PHE A 299 6.52 -7.11 -12.20
C PHE A 299 5.58 -7.86 -11.26
N TRP A 300 6.01 -8.13 -10.05
CA TRP A 300 5.17 -8.70 -9.02
C TRP A 300 5.16 -7.85 -7.76
N CYS A 301 4.04 -7.22 -7.50
CA CYS A 301 3.73 -6.62 -6.20
C CYS A 301 2.81 -7.56 -5.42
N THR A 302 3.18 -7.88 -4.18
CA THR A 302 2.42 -8.82 -3.35
C THR A 302 1.23 -8.19 -2.62
N ALA A 303 0.96 -6.91 -2.86
CA ALA A 303 -0.16 -6.20 -2.24
C ALA A 303 -1.51 -6.62 -2.82
N ASP A 304 -2.56 -6.49 -2.00
CA ASP A 304 -3.94 -6.67 -2.40
C ASP A 304 -4.52 -5.38 -3.01
N VAL A 305 -5.44 -5.51 -3.98
CA VAL A 305 -6.13 -4.36 -4.60
C VAL A 305 -7.02 -3.59 -3.62
N GLY A 306 -7.33 -4.15 -2.46
CA GLY A 306 -7.99 -3.45 -1.36
C GLY A 306 -7.16 -2.34 -0.70
N TRP A 307 -5.88 -2.19 -1.11
CA TRP A 307 -4.96 -1.17 -0.64
C TRP A 307 -4.49 -0.28 -1.79
N ILE A 308 -4.00 0.93 -1.45
CA ILE A 308 -3.49 1.85 -2.49
C ILE A 308 -2.32 1.24 -3.28
N THR A 309 -1.49 0.42 -2.65
CA THR A 309 -0.38 -0.25 -3.33
C THR A 309 -0.90 -1.19 -4.43
N GLY A 310 -2.02 -1.85 -4.21
CA GLY A 310 -2.69 -2.66 -5.22
C GLY A 310 -3.22 -1.83 -6.40
N HIS A 311 -3.84 -0.69 -6.12
CA HIS A 311 -4.28 0.24 -7.18
C HIS A 311 -3.09 0.74 -8.00
N SER A 312 -2.12 1.35 -7.33
CA SER A 312 -1.03 2.07 -7.98
C SER A 312 0.03 1.15 -8.60
N TYR A 313 0.38 0.04 -7.93
CA TYR A 313 1.54 -0.76 -8.33
C TYR A 313 1.26 -2.27 -8.52
N VAL A 314 0.04 -2.78 -8.31
CA VAL A 314 -0.36 -4.05 -8.90
C VAL A 314 -1.02 -3.82 -10.25
N LEU A 315 -1.85 -2.77 -10.38
CA LEU A 315 -2.71 -2.61 -11.55
C LEU A 315 -2.31 -1.41 -12.43
N TYR A 316 -2.52 -0.17 -11.97
CA TYR A 316 -2.51 1.00 -12.85
C TYR A 316 -1.11 1.42 -13.32
N GLY A 317 -0.12 1.40 -12.45
CA GLY A 317 1.28 1.68 -12.81
C GLY A 317 1.83 0.72 -13.85
N PRO A 318 1.82 -0.59 -13.59
CA PRO A 318 2.25 -1.58 -14.58
C PRO A 318 1.50 -1.49 -15.90
N LEU A 319 0.17 -1.57 -15.89
CA LEU A 319 -0.63 -1.63 -17.12
C LEU A 319 -0.53 -0.35 -17.94
N SER A 320 -0.50 0.84 -17.32
CA SER A 320 -0.34 2.10 -18.07
C SER A 320 1.04 2.23 -18.75
N ASN A 321 2.03 1.44 -18.29
CA ASN A 321 3.35 1.32 -18.91
C ASN A 321 3.48 0.11 -19.84
N GLY A 322 2.42 -0.65 -20.10
CA GLY A 322 2.46 -1.85 -20.94
C GLY A 322 3.27 -3.00 -20.33
N THR A 323 3.38 -3.06 -19.02
CA THR A 323 4.17 -4.04 -18.27
C THR A 323 3.31 -5.20 -17.81
N THR A 324 3.85 -6.42 -17.91
CA THR A 324 3.22 -7.62 -17.35
C THR A 324 3.23 -7.55 -15.83
N THR A 325 2.05 -7.69 -15.19
CA THR A 325 1.91 -7.71 -13.73
C THR A 325 1.43 -9.08 -13.25
N VAL A 326 1.98 -9.53 -12.11
CA VAL A 326 1.53 -10.75 -11.44
C VAL A 326 0.52 -10.41 -10.35
N MET A 327 -0.65 -11.04 -10.38
CA MET A 327 -1.67 -10.98 -9.34
C MET A 327 -1.72 -12.32 -8.61
N PHE A 328 -1.50 -12.31 -7.31
CA PHE A 328 -1.45 -13.52 -6.49
C PHE A 328 -2.64 -13.60 -5.54
N GLU A 329 -3.48 -14.61 -5.73
CA GLU A 329 -4.52 -15.00 -4.77
C GLU A 329 -3.96 -16.07 -3.83
N GLY A 330 -3.47 -15.67 -2.67
CA GLY A 330 -2.90 -16.61 -1.71
C GLY A 330 -2.08 -15.92 -0.63
N ILE A 331 -1.30 -16.73 0.07
CA ILE A 331 -0.38 -16.27 1.11
C ILE A 331 1.02 -16.85 0.90
N PRO A 332 2.08 -16.14 1.33
CA PRO A 332 3.46 -16.56 1.08
C PRO A 332 3.84 -17.95 1.64
N GLN A 333 3.18 -18.38 2.73
CA GLN A 333 3.47 -19.62 3.43
C GLN A 333 2.67 -20.84 2.93
N TYR A 334 1.85 -20.73 1.90
CA TYR A 334 1.03 -21.84 1.42
C TYR A 334 1.37 -22.25 -0.03
N PRO A 335 1.58 -23.55 -0.30
CA PRO A 335 1.58 -24.70 0.64
C PRO A 335 2.87 -24.80 1.47
N SER A 336 3.88 -24.01 1.17
CA SER A 336 5.14 -23.93 1.90
C SER A 336 5.74 -22.53 1.81
N TRP A 337 6.70 -22.20 2.65
CA TRP A 337 7.41 -20.91 2.62
C TRP A 337 8.26 -20.69 1.35
N ALA A 338 8.51 -21.74 0.56
CA ALA A 338 9.13 -21.62 -0.77
C ALA A 338 8.21 -20.99 -1.84
N ARG A 339 6.93 -20.77 -1.51
CA ARG A 339 5.90 -20.31 -2.46
C ARG A 339 6.28 -19.04 -3.20
N THR A 340 6.83 -18.05 -2.49
CA THR A 340 7.28 -16.78 -3.09
C THR A 340 8.37 -17.02 -4.15
N GLY A 341 9.39 -17.82 -3.82
CA GLY A 341 10.47 -18.17 -4.75
C GLY A 341 9.96 -19.00 -5.94
N HIS A 342 9.04 -19.93 -5.71
CA HIS A 342 8.45 -20.74 -6.79
C HIS A 342 7.62 -19.88 -7.78
N ILE A 343 6.94 -18.82 -7.31
CA ILE A 343 6.23 -17.88 -8.21
C ILE A 343 7.24 -17.08 -9.04
N VAL A 344 8.33 -16.62 -8.42
CA VAL A 344 9.41 -15.91 -9.11
C VAL A 344 9.99 -16.77 -10.23
N ASP A 345 10.37 -17.99 -9.93
CA ASP A 345 10.93 -18.96 -10.87
C ASP A 345 9.93 -19.30 -12.00
N LYS A 346 8.71 -19.71 -11.62
CA LYS A 346 7.65 -20.14 -12.56
C LYS A 346 7.31 -19.08 -13.61
N HIS A 347 7.27 -17.82 -13.21
CA HIS A 347 6.84 -16.71 -14.07
C HIS A 347 7.97 -15.80 -14.53
N ASN A 348 9.23 -16.15 -14.23
CA ASN A 348 10.40 -15.34 -14.54
C ASN A 348 10.24 -13.89 -14.06
N VAL A 349 9.80 -13.71 -12.82
CA VAL A 349 9.60 -12.38 -12.23
C VAL A 349 10.92 -11.64 -12.19
N THR A 350 10.93 -10.41 -12.71
CA THR A 350 12.15 -9.58 -12.77
C THR A 350 12.20 -8.54 -11.66
N ILE A 351 11.04 -8.14 -11.14
CA ILE A 351 10.92 -7.16 -10.07
C ILE A 351 9.95 -7.69 -9.02
N LEU A 352 10.41 -7.82 -7.78
CA LEU A 352 9.59 -8.22 -6.62
C LEU A 352 9.42 -7.04 -5.66
N TYR A 353 8.19 -6.62 -5.42
CA TYR A 353 7.83 -5.52 -4.53
C TYR A 353 6.89 -6.00 -3.41
N THR A 354 7.37 -6.00 -2.16
CA THR A 354 6.67 -6.63 -1.05
C THR A 354 6.78 -5.83 0.25
N ALA A 355 6.04 -6.23 1.28
CA ALA A 355 6.03 -5.54 2.56
C ALA A 355 7.10 -6.09 3.53
N PRO A 356 7.69 -5.25 4.41
CA PRO A 356 8.62 -5.67 5.45
C PRO A 356 8.10 -6.79 6.35
N THR A 357 6.80 -6.80 6.64
CA THR A 357 6.16 -7.90 7.38
C THR A 357 6.30 -9.25 6.67
N ALA A 358 6.15 -9.31 5.35
CA ALA A 358 6.36 -10.54 4.59
C ALA A 358 7.85 -10.93 4.58
N ILE A 359 8.75 -9.95 4.46
CA ILE A 359 10.21 -10.16 4.51
C ILE A 359 10.62 -10.75 5.87
N ARG A 360 10.18 -10.15 6.99
CA ARG A 360 10.46 -10.65 8.34
C ARG A 360 9.88 -12.05 8.58
N ALA A 361 8.69 -12.32 8.06
CA ALA A 361 8.08 -13.64 8.17
C ALA A 361 8.92 -14.70 7.44
N MET A 362 9.39 -14.42 6.22
CA MET A 362 10.31 -15.32 5.50
C MET A 362 11.66 -15.46 6.22
N MET A 363 12.24 -14.36 6.71
CA MET A 363 13.50 -14.36 7.44
C MET A 363 13.44 -15.23 8.70
N ARG A 364 12.33 -15.16 9.44
CA ARG A 364 12.08 -15.98 10.65
C ARG A 364 12.15 -17.47 10.38
N GLU A 365 11.66 -17.91 9.23
CA GLU A 365 11.61 -19.33 8.87
C GLU A 365 12.97 -19.84 8.33
N GLY A 366 13.89 -18.94 8.00
CA GLY A 366 15.26 -19.25 7.55
C GLY A 366 15.46 -19.25 6.03
N ASP A 367 16.69 -19.43 5.61
CA ASP A 367 17.10 -19.25 4.22
C ASP A 367 16.79 -20.45 3.31
N ALA A 368 16.60 -21.64 3.88
CA ALA A 368 16.62 -22.89 3.13
C ALA A 368 15.60 -22.89 1.98
N PHE A 369 14.33 -22.56 2.28
CA PHE A 369 13.26 -22.56 1.27
C PHE A 369 13.34 -21.39 0.30
N VAL A 370 13.97 -20.26 0.66
CA VAL A 370 14.24 -19.21 -0.31
C VAL A 370 15.22 -19.72 -1.37
N ARG A 371 16.17 -20.56 -0.96
CA ARG A 371 17.22 -21.15 -1.84
C ARG A 371 16.74 -22.34 -2.67
N GLU A 372 15.52 -22.84 -2.46
CA GLU A 372 14.94 -23.96 -3.24
C GLU A 372 14.60 -23.59 -4.68
N SER A 373 14.41 -22.28 -4.99
CA SER A 373 13.98 -21.79 -6.29
C SER A 373 15.08 -21.02 -7.02
N ASP A 374 15.04 -21.03 -8.35
CA ASP A 374 15.84 -20.14 -9.17
C ASP A 374 15.26 -18.72 -9.14
N ARG A 375 16.06 -17.73 -8.74
CA ARG A 375 15.70 -16.31 -8.71
C ARG A 375 16.61 -15.48 -9.60
N SER A 376 17.31 -16.12 -10.52
CA SER A 376 18.22 -15.45 -11.46
C SER A 376 17.51 -14.42 -12.34
N SER A 377 16.19 -14.57 -12.56
CA SER A 377 15.36 -13.59 -13.26
C SER A 377 15.20 -12.27 -12.50
N LEU A 378 15.25 -12.26 -11.17
CA LEU A 378 15.15 -11.02 -10.39
C LEU A 378 16.33 -10.11 -10.70
N ARG A 379 16.04 -8.85 -11.03
CA ARG A 379 17.02 -7.78 -11.19
C ARG A 379 16.85 -6.65 -10.16
N LEU A 380 15.67 -6.50 -9.60
CA LEU A 380 15.30 -5.47 -8.65
C LEU A 380 14.33 -6.02 -7.59
N ILE A 381 14.51 -5.61 -6.35
CA ILE A 381 13.58 -5.92 -5.27
C ILE A 381 13.20 -4.63 -4.54
N GLY A 382 12.02 -4.60 -3.93
CA GLY A 382 11.53 -3.39 -3.27
C GLY A 382 10.70 -3.66 -2.03
N SER A 383 10.63 -2.66 -1.16
CA SER A 383 9.92 -2.68 0.11
C SER A 383 8.89 -1.57 0.19
N VAL A 384 7.72 -1.87 0.76
CA VAL A 384 6.56 -0.97 0.81
C VAL A 384 5.67 -1.20 2.03
N GLY A 385 5.04 -0.13 2.49
CA GLY A 385 3.90 -0.16 3.42
C GLY A 385 4.23 0.14 4.87
N GLU A 386 5.47 -0.09 5.29
CA GLU A 386 5.99 0.25 6.62
C GLU A 386 7.51 0.42 6.56
N PRO A 387 8.14 1.08 7.54
CA PRO A 387 9.60 1.14 7.62
C PRO A 387 10.20 -0.26 7.75
N ILE A 388 11.27 -0.52 7.01
CA ILE A 388 12.05 -1.76 7.12
C ILE A 388 13.27 -1.53 8.01
N ASN A 389 13.47 -2.40 9.00
CA ASN A 389 14.66 -2.34 9.83
C ASN A 389 15.91 -2.83 9.05
N PRO A 390 17.11 -2.35 9.41
CA PRO A 390 18.35 -2.67 8.69
C PRO A 390 18.65 -4.16 8.56
N GLU A 391 18.31 -4.97 9.57
CA GLU A 391 18.53 -6.42 9.58
C GLU A 391 17.68 -7.12 8.51
N ALA A 392 16.38 -6.84 8.45
CA ALA A 392 15.47 -7.38 7.45
C ALA A 392 15.82 -6.86 6.04
N TRP A 393 16.24 -5.60 5.92
CA TRP A 393 16.72 -5.04 4.66
C TRP A 393 17.96 -5.77 4.15
N ASN A 394 18.96 -6.01 5.03
CA ASN A 394 20.19 -6.74 4.66
C ASN A 394 19.91 -8.20 4.32
N TRP A 395 19.02 -8.87 5.07
CA TRP A 395 18.60 -10.22 4.74
C TRP A 395 17.89 -10.27 3.38
N TYR A 396 16.99 -9.34 3.12
CA TYR A 396 16.28 -9.23 1.84
C TYR A 396 17.25 -9.03 0.67
N TYR A 397 18.22 -8.12 0.83
CA TYR A 397 19.28 -7.87 -0.14
C TYR A 397 20.17 -9.11 -0.37
N THR A 398 20.65 -9.76 0.70
CA THR A 398 21.64 -10.84 0.60
C THR A 398 21.02 -12.20 0.26
N VAL A 399 19.84 -12.52 0.78
CA VAL A 399 19.21 -13.84 0.63
C VAL A 399 18.25 -13.85 -0.55
N VAL A 400 17.28 -12.95 -0.61
CA VAL A 400 16.30 -12.90 -1.69
C VAL A 400 16.92 -12.30 -2.95
N GLY A 401 17.60 -11.17 -2.82
CA GLY A 401 18.26 -10.44 -3.92
C GLY A 401 19.63 -10.95 -4.30
N GLU A 402 20.17 -11.99 -3.61
CA GLU A 402 21.46 -12.63 -3.87
C GLU A 402 22.63 -11.64 -3.96
N SER A 403 22.58 -10.55 -3.23
CA SER A 403 23.53 -9.44 -3.20
C SER A 403 23.76 -8.75 -4.56
N ARG A 404 22.89 -8.96 -5.54
CA ARG A 404 22.94 -8.37 -6.89
C ARG A 404 21.78 -7.46 -7.24
N CYS A 405 20.60 -7.67 -6.59
CA CYS A 405 19.41 -6.85 -6.82
C CYS A 405 19.43 -5.64 -5.87
N PRO A 406 19.45 -4.40 -6.36
CA PRO A 406 19.26 -3.25 -5.50
C PRO A 406 17.87 -3.27 -4.84
N VAL A 407 17.78 -2.72 -3.63
CA VAL A 407 16.54 -2.63 -2.88
C VAL A 407 15.97 -1.22 -3.02
N VAL A 408 14.81 -1.06 -3.61
CA VAL A 408 14.06 0.19 -3.56
C VAL A 408 13.15 0.19 -2.33
N ASP A 409 13.58 0.91 -1.30
CA ASP A 409 12.81 1.11 -0.07
C ASP A 409 11.98 2.37 -0.22
N THR A 410 10.66 2.24 -0.27
CA THR A 410 9.77 3.29 -0.71
C THR A 410 8.92 3.83 0.45
N TRP A 411 8.80 5.16 0.55
CA TRP A 411 7.85 5.79 1.44
C TRP A 411 6.78 6.55 0.67
N TRP A 412 5.54 6.30 1.03
CA TRP A 412 4.34 6.94 0.52
C TRP A 412 3.10 6.49 1.30
N GLN A 413 1.94 7.07 0.99
CA GLN A 413 0.69 6.86 1.72
C GLN A 413 -0.47 6.66 0.74
N THR A 414 -1.63 6.22 1.23
CA THR A 414 -2.88 6.21 0.44
C THR A 414 -3.19 7.60 -0.09
N GLU A 415 -2.99 8.60 0.74
CA GLU A 415 -3.20 10.02 0.48
C GLU A 415 -2.29 10.58 -0.62
N THR A 416 -1.13 9.99 -0.80
CA THR A 416 -0.15 10.49 -1.80
C THR A 416 -0.34 9.91 -3.19
N GLY A 417 -1.13 8.84 -3.33
CA GLY A 417 -1.44 8.17 -4.59
C GLY A 417 -0.30 7.38 -5.21
N GLY A 418 0.95 7.72 -4.89
CA GLY A 418 2.16 7.06 -5.36
C GLY A 418 3.36 7.39 -4.50
N ILE A 419 4.52 6.82 -4.86
CA ILE A 419 5.78 6.92 -4.13
C ILE A 419 6.30 8.36 -4.10
N LEU A 420 6.66 8.87 -2.92
CA LEU A 420 7.22 10.20 -2.74
C LEU A 420 8.74 10.20 -2.46
N ILE A 421 9.22 9.24 -1.69
CA ILE A 421 10.65 9.12 -1.33
C ILE A 421 11.09 7.70 -1.63
N SER A 422 12.15 7.54 -2.41
CA SER A 422 12.68 6.25 -2.83
C SER A 422 14.06 6.40 -3.46
N PRO A 423 14.96 5.41 -3.32
CA PRO A 423 16.13 5.35 -4.18
C PRO A 423 15.73 5.10 -5.64
N LEU A 424 16.52 5.61 -6.56
CA LEU A 424 16.51 5.21 -7.97
C LEU A 424 17.70 4.27 -8.21
N PRO A 425 17.50 3.07 -8.79
CA PRO A 425 18.50 2.00 -8.84
C PRO A 425 19.83 2.39 -9.48
N GLY A 426 19.81 3.28 -10.47
CA GLY A 426 21.02 3.77 -11.16
C GLY A 426 21.61 5.07 -10.62
N ALA A 427 20.94 5.73 -9.67
CA ALA A 427 21.31 7.06 -9.22
C ALA A 427 21.66 7.15 -7.73
N THR A 428 21.19 6.21 -6.92
CA THR A 428 21.21 6.38 -5.47
C THR A 428 21.97 5.25 -4.78
N PRO A 429 23.12 5.51 -4.15
CA PRO A 429 23.73 4.57 -3.22
C PRO A 429 22.76 4.27 -2.07
N LEU A 430 22.65 3.00 -1.67
CA LEU A 430 21.66 2.55 -0.72
C LEU A 430 22.19 2.55 0.72
N LYS A 431 21.33 2.93 1.67
CA LYS A 431 21.59 2.78 3.11
C LYS A 431 20.45 1.94 3.70
N PRO A 432 20.75 0.83 4.40
CA PRO A 432 19.73 -0.07 4.94
C PRO A 432 18.68 0.64 5.78
N GLY A 433 17.39 0.45 5.44
CA GLY A 433 16.25 1.06 6.13
C GLY A 433 15.96 2.51 5.79
N SER A 434 16.70 3.09 4.83
CA SER A 434 16.45 4.47 4.35
C SER A 434 15.61 4.47 3.08
N ALA A 435 14.53 5.25 3.06
CA ALA A 435 13.81 5.59 1.83
C ALA A 435 14.61 6.56 0.93
N THR A 436 15.72 7.07 1.40
CA THR A 436 16.73 7.87 0.71
C THR A 436 16.27 9.26 0.26
N ARG A 437 16.13 9.52 -1.04
CA ARG A 437 15.94 10.84 -1.64
C ARG A 437 14.49 11.04 -2.13
N PRO A 438 13.98 12.29 -2.14
CA PRO A 438 12.67 12.57 -2.71
C PRO A 438 12.63 12.30 -4.22
N LEU A 439 11.48 11.89 -4.71
CA LEU A 439 11.23 11.78 -6.15
C LEU A 439 10.95 13.17 -6.76
N PHE A 440 10.89 13.21 -8.09
CA PHE A 440 10.71 14.43 -8.86
C PHE A 440 9.41 15.16 -8.48
N GLY A 441 9.51 16.47 -8.28
CA GLY A 441 8.40 17.34 -7.88
C GLY A 441 8.06 17.29 -6.39
N ILE A 442 8.70 16.45 -5.60
CA ILE A 442 8.41 16.30 -4.18
C ILE A 442 9.37 17.13 -3.34
N GLN A 443 8.83 17.99 -2.47
CA GLN A 443 9.56 18.91 -1.60
C GLN A 443 9.36 18.56 -0.12
N PRO A 444 10.01 17.50 0.41
CA PRO A 444 9.88 17.15 1.81
C PRO A 444 10.66 18.14 2.69
N ALA A 445 10.11 18.42 3.85
CA ALA A 445 10.79 19.17 4.90
C ALA A 445 10.56 18.50 6.25
N LEU A 446 11.51 18.66 7.16
CA LEU A 446 11.34 18.29 8.57
C LEU A 446 11.04 19.57 9.35
N VAL A 447 10.02 19.50 10.21
CA VAL A 447 9.64 20.62 11.07
C VAL A 447 9.60 20.19 12.53
N ASP A 448 9.87 21.15 13.43
CA ASP A 448 9.66 20.96 14.86
C ASP A 448 8.16 21.00 15.25
N ALA A 449 7.86 20.94 16.53
CA ALA A 449 6.48 20.96 17.01
C ALA A 449 5.75 22.28 16.72
N GLU A 450 6.50 23.36 16.59
CA GLU A 450 6.02 24.71 16.30
C GLU A 450 5.91 24.99 14.77
N GLY A 451 6.30 24.01 13.92
CA GLY A 451 6.26 24.12 12.47
C GLY A 451 7.46 24.81 11.83
N LYS A 452 8.54 25.07 12.59
CA LYS A 452 9.76 25.66 12.06
C LYS A 452 10.58 24.61 11.31
N GLU A 453 10.99 24.93 10.08
CA GLU A 453 11.80 24.04 9.25
C GLU A 453 13.19 23.80 9.85
N LEU A 454 13.54 22.52 9.98
CA LEU A 454 14.83 22.03 10.44
C LEU A 454 15.73 21.78 9.22
N LYS A 455 16.95 22.35 9.23
CA LYS A 455 17.90 22.25 8.11
C LYS A 455 19.06 21.30 8.42
N GLY A 456 19.67 20.75 7.36
CA GLY A 456 20.79 19.82 7.47
C GLY A 456 20.39 18.47 8.06
N GLU A 457 21.27 17.89 8.88
CA GLU A 457 20.98 16.69 9.65
C GLU A 457 19.97 17.04 10.75
N ALA A 458 18.83 16.36 10.75
CA ALA A 458 17.72 16.68 11.65
C ALA A 458 16.73 15.52 11.79
N GLU A 459 15.96 15.57 12.87
CA GLU A 459 14.78 14.72 13.09
C GLU A 459 13.58 15.59 13.44
N GLY A 460 12.41 15.27 12.89
CA GLY A 460 11.20 16.05 13.10
C GLY A 460 9.98 15.46 12.41
N ASN A 461 8.91 16.24 12.37
CA ASN A 461 7.70 15.87 11.66
C ASN A 461 7.90 16.09 10.16
N LEU A 462 7.52 15.09 9.36
CA LEU A 462 7.64 15.16 7.90
C LEU A 462 6.45 15.91 7.30
N VAL A 463 6.75 16.94 6.55
CA VAL A 463 5.77 17.70 5.76
C VAL A 463 6.19 17.78 4.30
N ILE A 464 5.24 17.97 3.39
CA ILE A 464 5.50 18.22 1.97
C ILE A 464 5.06 19.64 1.66
N LYS A 465 5.99 20.44 1.10
CA LYS A 465 5.81 21.90 0.95
C LYS A 465 4.93 22.31 -0.21
N ASP A 466 4.73 21.44 -1.20
CA ASP A 466 3.98 21.76 -2.40
C ASP A 466 3.21 20.53 -2.92
N SER A 467 2.17 20.75 -3.71
CA SER A 467 1.35 19.72 -4.31
C SER A 467 2.07 18.96 -5.42
N TRP A 468 1.67 17.71 -5.64
CA TRP A 468 2.08 16.84 -6.74
C TRP A 468 0.84 16.23 -7.42
N PRO A 469 0.95 15.76 -8.68
CA PRO A 469 -0.24 15.32 -9.44
C PRO A 469 -1.02 14.17 -8.78
N GLY A 470 -0.32 13.25 -8.11
CA GLY A 470 -0.92 12.07 -7.45
C GLY A 470 -1.55 12.33 -6.09
N GLN A 471 -1.48 13.55 -5.56
CA GLN A 471 -2.05 13.91 -4.27
C GLN A 471 -3.57 13.70 -4.26
N MET A 472 -4.10 13.15 -3.15
CA MET A 472 -5.56 13.07 -2.94
C MET A 472 -6.21 14.45 -3.06
N ARG A 473 -7.46 14.49 -3.50
CA ARG A 473 -8.18 15.77 -3.66
C ARG A 473 -8.99 16.16 -2.44
N THR A 474 -9.55 15.17 -1.74
CA THR A 474 -10.35 15.40 -0.54
C THR A 474 -10.64 14.08 0.19
N ILE A 475 -11.28 14.18 1.35
CA ILE A 475 -12.02 13.07 1.96
C ILE A 475 -13.43 13.10 1.39
N TRP A 476 -13.91 11.96 0.89
CA TRP A 476 -15.25 11.83 0.32
C TRP A 476 -16.32 12.28 1.32
N GLY A 477 -17.17 13.21 0.90
CA GLY A 477 -18.27 13.75 1.72
C GLY A 477 -17.84 14.61 2.90
N ASP A 478 -16.52 14.85 3.11
CA ASP A 478 -16.02 15.57 4.30
C ASP A 478 -14.76 16.42 3.99
N PRO A 479 -14.90 17.48 3.16
CA PRO A 479 -13.78 18.33 2.80
C PRO A 479 -13.20 19.12 3.99
N GLU A 480 -13.99 19.43 5.01
CA GLU A 480 -13.52 20.13 6.21
C GLU A 480 -12.53 19.24 6.98
N ARG A 481 -12.85 17.98 7.18
CA ARG A 481 -11.97 17.00 7.81
C ARG A 481 -10.68 16.78 7.03
N PHE A 482 -10.71 16.92 5.71
CA PHE A 482 -9.51 16.89 4.88
C PHE A 482 -8.54 18.02 5.22
N ILE A 483 -9.03 19.25 5.28
CA ILE A 483 -8.24 20.43 5.67
C ILE A 483 -7.72 20.29 7.10
N GLU A 484 -8.59 19.90 8.02
CA GLU A 484 -8.24 19.73 9.44
C GLU A 484 -7.13 18.68 9.62
N ALA A 485 -7.26 17.52 8.98
CA ALA A 485 -6.34 16.40 9.17
C ALA A 485 -4.95 16.62 8.58
N TYR A 486 -4.84 17.35 7.46
CA TYR A 486 -3.60 17.39 6.69
C TYR A 486 -2.98 18.79 6.52
N PHE A 487 -3.70 19.88 6.81
CA PHE A 487 -3.24 21.25 6.55
C PHE A 487 -3.37 22.20 7.74
N ALA A 488 -4.10 21.82 8.78
CA ALA A 488 -4.32 22.70 9.94
C ALA A 488 -3.12 22.73 10.90
N THR A 489 -2.42 21.59 11.08
CA THR A 489 -1.31 21.49 12.04
C THR A 489 -0.11 22.34 11.61
N TYR A 490 0.25 22.32 10.33
CA TYR A 490 1.35 23.09 9.75
C TYR A 490 0.86 23.85 8.52
N PRO A 491 0.32 25.08 8.68
CA PRO A 491 -0.28 25.84 7.59
C PRO A 491 0.68 26.04 6.41
N GLY A 492 0.15 25.92 5.20
CA GLY A 492 0.92 26.04 3.97
C GLY A 492 1.73 24.81 3.58
N THR A 493 1.56 23.69 4.30
CA THR A 493 2.20 22.40 3.97
C THR A 493 1.24 21.24 4.14
N TYR A 494 1.47 20.16 3.42
CA TYR A 494 0.79 18.89 3.66
C TYR A 494 1.49 18.15 4.81
N PHE A 495 0.79 17.93 5.90
CA PHE A 495 1.28 17.16 7.04
C PHE A 495 1.05 15.66 6.84
N THR A 496 2.12 14.90 6.77
CA THR A 496 2.06 13.46 6.51
C THR A 496 1.57 12.62 7.69
N GLY A 497 1.67 13.16 8.91
CA GLY A 497 1.47 12.41 10.15
C GLY A 497 2.58 11.42 10.46
N ASP A 498 3.69 11.45 9.71
CA ASP A 498 4.89 10.64 9.94
C ASP A 498 6.03 11.49 10.49
N GLY A 499 6.82 10.91 11.39
CA GLY A 499 8.12 11.43 11.77
C GLY A 499 9.21 10.90 10.85
N ALA A 500 10.26 11.69 10.65
CA ALA A 500 11.40 11.26 9.87
C ALA A 500 12.70 11.88 10.39
N ARG A 501 13.80 11.18 10.11
CA ARG A 501 15.17 11.66 10.31
C ARG A 501 15.82 11.86 8.94
N ARG A 502 16.56 12.95 8.78
CA ARG A 502 17.40 13.22 7.61
C ARG A 502 18.86 13.29 8.04
N ASP A 503 19.73 12.53 7.37
CA ASP A 503 21.16 12.54 7.66
C ASP A 503 21.92 13.67 6.93
N LYS A 504 23.23 13.74 7.15
CA LYS A 504 24.14 14.70 6.51
C LYS A 504 24.19 14.63 4.98
N ASP A 505 23.86 13.45 4.41
CA ASP A 505 23.85 13.20 2.96
C ASP A 505 22.46 13.50 2.34
N GLY A 506 21.50 13.97 3.16
CA GLY A 506 20.14 14.31 2.74
C GLY A 506 19.20 13.12 2.62
N TYR A 507 19.57 11.96 3.17
CA TYR A 507 18.75 10.74 3.13
C TYR A 507 17.73 10.71 4.24
N TYR A 508 16.51 10.24 3.92
CA TYR A 508 15.38 10.16 4.84
C TYR A 508 15.19 8.75 5.38
N TRP A 509 15.04 8.63 6.69
CA TRP A 509 14.50 7.48 7.40
C TRP A 509 13.16 7.85 8.01
N ILE A 510 12.15 7.04 7.79
CA ILE A 510 10.84 7.20 8.43
C ILE A 510 10.92 6.58 9.82
N THR A 511 10.69 7.37 10.86
CA THR A 511 10.80 6.94 12.25
C THR A 511 9.48 6.40 12.82
N GLY A 512 8.39 6.54 12.07
CA GLY A 512 7.06 6.03 12.41
C GLY A 512 5.99 7.12 12.40
N ARG A 513 4.78 6.75 12.82
CA ARG A 513 3.67 7.72 12.93
C ARG A 513 3.94 8.68 14.08
N VAL A 514 3.59 9.95 13.88
CA VAL A 514 3.71 10.97 14.93
C VAL A 514 2.86 10.61 16.15
N ASP A 515 1.71 9.96 15.95
CA ASP A 515 0.84 9.45 17.02
C ASP A 515 1.48 8.27 17.79
N ASP A 516 2.50 7.60 17.21
CA ASP A 516 3.24 6.48 17.80
C ASP A 516 4.59 6.92 18.39
N VAL A 517 4.93 8.21 18.35
CA VAL A 517 6.13 8.76 19.01
C VAL A 517 5.91 8.80 20.53
N LEU A 518 6.88 8.29 21.27
CA LEU A 518 6.87 8.26 22.73
C LEU A 518 7.50 9.54 23.29
N ASN A 519 6.90 10.10 24.34
CA ASN A 519 7.47 11.18 25.13
C ASN A 519 7.95 10.63 26.49
N VAL A 520 9.17 10.11 26.51
CA VAL A 520 9.75 9.51 27.72
C VAL A 520 10.61 10.53 28.44
N SER A 521 10.20 10.98 29.60
CA SER A 521 10.94 11.98 30.41
C SER A 521 11.28 13.26 29.63
N GLY A 522 10.39 13.71 28.75
CA GLY A 522 10.61 14.90 27.90
C GLY A 522 11.45 14.65 26.64
N HIS A 523 11.90 13.42 26.41
CA HIS A 523 12.60 13.04 25.18
C HIS A 523 11.64 12.38 24.20
N ARG A 524 11.67 12.83 22.95
CA ARG A 524 10.93 12.24 21.85
C ARG A 524 11.67 11.00 21.34
N LEU A 525 11.01 9.84 21.35
CA LEU A 525 11.59 8.57 20.96
C LEU A 525 10.63 7.87 19.97
N GLY A 526 11.13 7.52 18.79
CA GLY A 526 10.38 6.74 17.80
C GLY A 526 10.19 5.30 18.26
N THR A 527 8.96 4.78 18.22
CA THR A 527 8.73 3.35 18.51
C THR A 527 9.56 2.43 17.63
N ALA A 528 9.73 2.81 16.36
CA ALA A 528 10.50 2.06 15.36
C ALA A 528 11.99 1.88 15.76
N GLU A 529 12.59 2.82 16.48
CA GLU A 529 13.98 2.70 16.93
C GLU A 529 14.13 1.60 17.97
N VAL A 530 13.20 1.55 18.95
CA VAL A 530 13.18 0.51 19.99
C VAL A 530 12.85 -0.84 19.38
N GLU A 531 11.89 -0.89 18.44
CA GLU A 531 11.54 -2.11 17.69
C GLU A 531 12.74 -2.64 16.90
N SER A 532 13.47 -1.77 16.19
CA SER A 532 14.68 -2.15 15.46
C SER A 532 15.77 -2.68 16.37
N ALA A 533 16.00 -2.04 17.52
CA ALA A 533 16.98 -2.52 18.49
C ALA A 533 16.61 -3.91 19.04
N LEU A 534 15.32 -4.17 19.31
CA LEU A 534 14.85 -5.49 19.74
C LEU A 534 15.04 -6.54 18.65
N VAL A 535 14.67 -6.25 17.41
CA VAL A 535 14.79 -7.19 16.27
C VAL A 535 16.25 -7.45 15.88
N ALA A 536 17.18 -6.56 16.23
CA ALA A 536 18.62 -6.80 16.06
C ALA A 536 19.19 -7.89 17.01
N HIS A 537 18.44 -8.33 18.00
CA HIS A 537 18.82 -9.44 18.87
C HIS A 537 18.43 -10.78 18.24
N GLU A 538 19.35 -11.76 18.24
CA GLU A 538 19.18 -13.06 17.57
C GLU A 538 17.95 -13.86 18.00
N ALA A 539 17.48 -13.67 19.23
CA ALA A 539 16.30 -14.35 19.76
C ALA A 539 14.96 -13.74 19.29
N VAL A 540 14.97 -12.55 18.69
CA VAL A 540 13.75 -11.78 18.36
C VAL A 540 13.40 -11.89 16.88
N ALA A 541 12.17 -12.31 16.60
CA ALA A 541 11.62 -12.33 15.23
C ALA A 541 10.91 -11.02 14.86
N GLU A 542 10.08 -10.50 15.79
CA GLU A 542 9.35 -9.25 15.62
C GLU A 542 9.18 -8.54 16.96
N ALA A 543 9.01 -7.24 16.89
CA ALA A 543 8.67 -6.42 18.04
C ALA A 543 7.68 -5.31 17.66
N ALA A 544 6.80 -4.98 18.59
CA ALA A 544 5.99 -3.78 18.53
C ALA A 544 6.09 -3.02 19.84
N VAL A 545 6.26 -1.71 19.75
CA VAL A 545 6.46 -0.84 20.90
C VAL A 545 5.36 0.20 20.96
N VAL A 546 4.84 0.43 22.15
CA VAL A 546 3.81 1.44 22.43
C VAL A 546 4.10 2.19 23.72
N GLY A 547 3.53 3.37 23.85
CA GLY A 547 3.53 4.09 25.11
C GLY A 547 2.50 3.50 26.09
N MET A 548 2.86 3.50 27.36
CA MET A 548 1.95 3.21 28.46
C MET A 548 2.03 4.33 29.51
N PRO A 549 0.96 4.58 30.29
CA PRO A 549 1.02 5.52 31.41
C PRO A 549 2.13 5.15 32.41
N HIS A 550 2.91 6.14 32.83
CA HIS A 550 3.98 5.95 33.79
C HIS A 550 4.03 7.12 34.78
N GLU A 551 3.95 6.83 36.08
CA GLU A 551 3.81 7.84 37.15
C GLU A 551 4.94 8.88 37.18
N ILE A 552 6.18 8.47 36.92
CA ILE A 552 7.37 9.34 37.00
C ILE A 552 7.72 9.94 35.62
N LYS A 553 7.68 9.13 34.55
CA LYS A 553 8.13 9.53 33.21
C LYS A 553 7.02 10.20 32.39
N GLY A 554 5.78 10.22 32.88
CA GLY A 554 4.59 10.57 32.13
C GLY A 554 4.18 9.46 31.15
N GLN A 555 5.11 9.02 30.33
CA GLN A 555 4.94 7.89 29.43
C GLN A 555 6.12 6.91 29.57
N GLY A 556 5.80 5.63 29.73
CA GLY A 556 6.75 4.52 29.75
C GLY A 556 6.73 3.76 28.42
N ILE A 557 7.73 2.94 28.20
CA ILE A 557 7.92 2.12 27.01
C ILE A 557 7.43 0.69 27.30
N CYS A 558 6.40 0.26 26.57
CA CYS A 558 5.89 -1.10 26.61
C CYS A 558 6.20 -1.82 25.30
N SER A 559 6.91 -2.93 25.38
CA SER A 559 7.34 -3.72 24.21
C SER A 559 6.61 -5.06 24.18
N PHE A 560 6.10 -5.45 23.01
CA PHE A 560 5.54 -6.77 22.72
C PHE A 560 6.49 -7.48 21.76
N VAL A 561 7.00 -8.65 22.14
CA VAL A 561 8.08 -9.33 21.43
C VAL A 561 7.68 -10.73 21.02
N THR A 562 7.81 -11.02 19.73
CA THR A 562 7.69 -12.36 19.16
C THR A 562 9.10 -12.94 19.00
N LEU A 563 9.35 -14.10 19.59
CA LEU A 563 10.65 -14.77 19.53
C LEU A 563 10.81 -15.60 18.25
N GLN A 564 12.06 -15.89 17.90
CA GLN A 564 12.40 -16.85 16.85
C GLN A 564 11.87 -18.25 17.21
N ALA A 565 11.54 -19.03 16.17
CA ALA A 565 11.01 -20.38 16.35
C ALA A 565 11.97 -21.27 17.19
N GLY A 566 11.43 -21.91 18.22
CA GLY A 566 12.21 -22.77 19.13
C GLY A 566 12.90 -22.04 20.27
N THR A 567 12.81 -20.72 20.37
CA THR A 567 13.35 -19.94 21.49
C THR A 567 12.38 -19.98 22.68
N ALA A 568 12.89 -20.32 23.86
CA ALA A 568 12.10 -20.40 25.09
C ALA A 568 11.82 -18.98 25.65
N GLN A 569 10.60 -18.76 26.11
CA GLN A 569 10.19 -17.55 26.82
C GLN A 569 10.65 -17.65 28.30
N THR A 570 11.73 -16.97 28.66
CA THR A 570 12.27 -16.98 30.01
C THR A 570 12.44 -15.57 30.56
N GLU A 571 12.45 -15.44 31.90
CA GLU A 571 12.69 -14.15 32.57
C GLU A 571 14.11 -13.64 32.35
N GLU A 572 15.09 -14.55 32.24
CA GLU A 572 16.48 -14.23 31.93
C GLU A 572 16.57 -13.56 30.53
N LEU A 573 15.93 -14.13 29.52
CA LEU A 573 15.90 -13.56 28.18
C LEU A 573 15.14 -12.21 28.16
N ARG A 574 14.06 -12.09 28.95
CA ARG A 574 13.32 -10.81 29.07
C ARG A 574 14.24 -9.71 29.59
N ALA A 575 14.98 -10.00 30.66
CA ALA A 575 15.94 -9.08 31.25
C ALA A 575 17.10 -8.76 30.30
N GLU A 576 17.59 -9.76 29.57
CA GLU A 576 18.63 -9.60 28.54
C GLU A 576 18.18 -8.64 27.42
N LEU A 577 16.99 -8.82 26.87
CA LEU A 577 16.43 -7.96 25.83
C LEU A 577 16.26 -6.51 26.28
N ILE A 578 15.80 -6.29 27.51
CA ILE A 578 15.70 -4.93 28.10
C ILE A 578 17.09 -4.29 28.20
N GLN A 579 18.10 -5.04 28.69
CA GLN A 579 19.46 -4.53 28.75
C GLN A 579 20.11 -4.36 27.37
N TRP A 580 19.75 -5.19 26.41
CA TRP A 580 20.19 -5.06 25.04
C TRP A 580 19.72 -3.73 24.44
N VAL A 581 18.44 -3.38 24.55
CA VAL A 581 17.92 -2.09 24.08
C VAL A 581 18.64 -0.93 24.78
N ARG A 582 18.82 -1.03 26.10
CA ARG A 582 19.57 -0.03 26.88
C ARG A 582 21.02 0.15 26.37
N LYS A 583 21.67 -0.94 26.00
CA LYS A 583 23.04 -0.92 25.46
C LYS A 583 23.09 -0.28 24.06
N VAL A 584 22.11 -0.57 23.22
CA VAL A 584 22.07 -0.11 21.81
C VAL A 584 21.64 1.36 21.70
N LEU A 585 20.56 1.75 22.41
CA LEU A 585 19.94 3.06 22.28
C LEU A 585 20.14 4.00 23.49
N GLY A 586 20.65 3.46 24.59
CA GLY A 586 20.85 4.23 25.81
C GLY A 586 19.69 4.13 26.84
N PRO A 587 19.88 4.74 28.03
CA PRO A 587 18.96 4.55 29.16
C PRO A 587 17.55 5.11 28.94
N VAL A 588 17.38 6.13 28.11
CA VAL A 588 16.06 6.75 27.83
C VAL A 588 15.15 5.81 27.06
N ALA A 589 15.71 4.96 26.20
CA ALA A 589 14.98 4.02 25.35
C ALA A 589 14.74 2.66 26.03
N THR A 590 15.14 2.49 27.29
CA THR A 590 15.00 1.22 28.02
C THR A 590 13.51 0.89 28.22
N PRO A 591 13.03 -0.28 27.76
CA PRO A 591 11.65 -0.71 27.99
C PRO A 591 11.33 -0.82 29.48
N ASP A 592 10.20 -0.23 29.89
CA ASP A 592 9.68 -0.34 31.25
C ASP A 592 8.91 -1.67 31.46
N ALA A 593 8.32 -2.18 30.36
CA ALA A 593 7.68 -3.47 30.30
C ALA A 593 8.00 -4.18 28.99
N LEU A 594 8.18 -5.51 29.05
CA LEU A 594 8.33 -6.37 27.89
C LEU A 594 7.43 -7.59 28.06
N HIS A 595 6.54 -7.81 27.11
CA HIS A 595 5.58 -8.89 27.09
C HIS A 595 5.83 -9.82 25.90
N TRP A 596 5.62 -11.13 26.13
CA TRP A 596 5.74 -12.12 25.08
C TRP A 596 4.49 -12.11 24.20
N ALA A 597 4.68 -12.03 22.90
CA ALA A 597 3.61 -12.08 21.92
C ALA A 597 3.83 -13.30 21.02
N PRO A 598 2.96 -14.31 21.02
CA PRO A 598 3.06 -15.42 20.08
C PRO A 598 2.93 -14.94 18.63
N SER A 599 2.12 -13.90 18.41
CA SER A 599 2.08 -13.06 17.21
C SER A 599 1.61 -11.66 17.62
N LEU A 600 1.92 -10.66 16.76
CA LEU A 600 1.44 -9.29 16.97
C LEU A 600 0.04 -9.11 16.36
N PRO A 601 -0.83 -8.26 16.93
CA PRO A 601 -2.13 -7.95 16.34
C PRO A 601 -1.93 -7.17 15.05
N LYS A 602 -2.13 -7.82 13.93
CA LYS A 602 -1.93 -7.27 12.59
C LYS A 602 -3.23 -7.21 11.83
N THR A 603 -3.36 -6.21 11.00
CA THR A 603 -4.35 -6.25 9.92
C THR A 603 -4.00 -7.40 8.97
N ARG A 604 -4.95 -7.80 8.15
CA ARG A 604 -4.70 -8.83 7.12
C ARG A 604 -3.69 -8.40 6.04
N SER A 605 -3.38 -7.11 5.95
CA SER A 605 -2.26 -6.59 5.16
C SER A 605 -0.89 -6.70 5.84
N GLY A 606 -0.85 -7.19 7.08
CA GLY A 606 0.36 -7.31 7.87
C GLY A 606 0.70 -6.08 8.73
N LYS A 607 -0.05 -4.99 8.63
CA LYS A 607 0.19 -3.78 9.44
C LYS A 607 -0.14 -4.04 10.91
N ILE A 608 0.82 -3.76 11.80
CA ILE A 608 0.64 -3.89 13.25
C ILE A 608 -0.38 -2.85 13.75
N MET A 609 -1.36 -3.31 14.50
CA MET A 609 -2.41 -2.48 15.09
C MET A 609 -1.97 -1.93 16.47
N ARG A 610 -0.99 -1.00 16.47
CA ARG A 610 -0.43 -0.41 17.71
C ARG A 610 -1.50 0.22 18.60
N ARG A 611 -2.59 0.71 18.03
CA ARG A 611 -3.73 1.22 18.79
C ARG A 611 -4.27 0.19 19.79
N ILE A 612 -4.39 -1.07 19.39
CA ILE A 612 -4.85 -2.15 20.27
C ILE A 612 -3.81 -2.43 21.35
N LEU A 613 -2.53 -2.55 20.97
CA LEU A 613 -1.44 -2.77 21.94
C LEU A 613 -1.34 -1.63 22.96
N ARG A 614 -1.53 -0.37 22.53
CA ARG A 614 -1.52 0.79 23.42
C ARG A 614 -2.66 0.72 24.44
N LYS A 615 -3.85 0.34 24.02
CA LYS A 615 -4.99 0.18 24.92
C LYS A 615 -4.82 -0.98 25.88
N ILE A 616 -4.24 -2.09 25.44
CA ILE A 616 -3.86 -3.19 26.32
C ILE A 616 -2.82 -2.70 27.35
N ALA A 617 -1.75 -2.04 26.91
CA ALA A 617 -0.71 -1.51 27.80
C ALA A 617 -1.23 -0.46 28.79
N ALA A 618 -2.28 0.28 28.44
CA ALA A 618 -2.93 1.28 29.28
C ALA A 618 -4.07 0.73 30.15
N ASN A 619 -4.39 -0.56 30.07
CA ASN A 619 -5.53 -1.20 30.73
C ASN A 619 -6.90 -0.63 30.33
N GLU A 620 -7.04 -0.21 29.07
CA GLU A 620 -8.28 0.33 28.50
C GLU A 620 -9.07 -0.73 27.71
N LEU A 621 -9.30 -1.89 28.32
CA LEU A 621 -9.81 -3.09 27.65
C LEU A 621 -11.25 -2.94 27.12
N ASP A 622 -12.08 -2.14 27.78
CA ASP A 622 -13.48 -1.89 27.37
C ASP A 622 -13.58 -1.03 26.09
N SER A 623 -12.48 -0.43 25.65
CA SER A 623 -12.46 0.54 24.54
C SER A 623 -11.49 0.16 23.42
N LEU A 624 -11.22 -1.13 23.20
CA LEU A 624 -10.28 -1.62 22.18
C LEU A 624 -10.62 -1.14 20.75
N GLY A 625 -11.89 -0.77 20.52
CA GLY A 625 -12.39 -0.29 19.24
C GLY A 625 -12.52 -1.41 18.20
N ASP A 626 -12.57 -1.06 16.92
CA ASP A 626 -12.77 -2.04 15.85
C ASP A 626 -11.58 -3.02 15.75
N THR A 627 -11.84 -4.28 16.07
CA THR A 627 -10.91 -5.41 15.93
C THR A 627 -11.23 -6.28 14.70
N SER A 628 -12.28 -5.95 13.95
CA SER A 628 -12.76 -6.73 12.82
C SER A 628 -11.78 -6.80 11.64
N THR A 629 -10.84 -5.85 11.60
CA THR A 629 -9.78 -5.79 10.57
C THR A 629 -8.57 -6.67 10.87
N LEU A 630 -8.52 -7.30 12.05
CA LEU A 630 -7.43 -8.18 12.44
C LEU A 630 -7.41 -9.48 11.62
N ALA A 631 -6.20 -9.91 11.28
CA ALA A 631 -5.99 -11.22 10.65
C ALA A 631 -6.35 -12.36 11.59
N GLU A 632 -5.99 -12.22 12.86
CA GLU A 632 -6.18 -13.21 13.93
C GLU A 632 -6.74 -12.50 15.18
N PRO A 633 -8.06 -12.31 15.30
CA PRO A 633 -8.67 -11.60 16.43
C PRO A 633 -8.36 -12.23 17.80
N GLN A 634 -8.17 -13.56 17.85
CA GLN A 634 -7.85 -14.29 19.07
C GLN A 634 -6.49 -13.88 19.72
N VAL A 635 -5.59 -13.29 18.94
CA VAL A 635 -4.30 -12.77 19.44
C VAL A 635 -4.51 -11.72 20.55
N VAL A 636 -5.57 -10.93 20.45
CA VAL A 636 -5.88 -9.89 21.42
C VAL A 636 -6.13 -10.49 22.81
N GLU A 637 -6.91 -11.56 22.89
CA GLU A 637 -7.19 -12.25 24.16
C GLU A 637 -5.93 -12.86 24.77
N VAL A 638 -5.04 -13.40 23.93
CA VAL A 638 -3.75 -13.96 24.39
C VAL A 638 -2.87 -12.85 24.97
N LEU A 639 -2.78 -11.71 24.30
CA LEU A 639 -1.99 -10.57 24.78
C LEU A 639 -2.55 -9.95 26.05
N ILE A 640 -3.88 -9.87 26.19
CA ILE A 640 -4.52 -9.40 27.43
C ILE A 640 -4.13 -10.32 28.61
N LYS A 641 -4.18 -11.64 28.41
CA LYS A 641 -3.78 -12.60 29.43
C LYS A 641 -2.29 -12.55 29.78
N GLU A 642 -1.43 -12.25 28.80
CA GLU A 642 0.01 -12.08 29.03
C GLU A 642 0.30 -10.82 29.88
N VAL A 643 -0.39 -9.72 29.58
CA VAL A 643 -0.21 -8.46 30.31
C VAL A 643 -0.89 -8.50 31.69
N TYR A 644 -2.06 -9.15 31.79
CA TYR A 644 -2.89 -9.22 32.99
C TYR A 644 -3.22 -10.69 33.33
N PRO A 645 -2.24 -11.48 33.84
CA PRO A 645 -2.44 -12.91 34.08
C PRO A 645 -3.45 -13.22 35.19
N ASN A 646 -3.81 -12.23 36.02
CA ASN A 646 -4.75 -12.35 37.15
C ASN A 646 -6.05 -11.53 36.92
N GLY A 647 -6.32 -11.06 35.71
CA GLY A 647 -7.48 -10.23 35.36
C GLY A 647 -8.68 -11.02 34.87
#